data_e010c53a5c0c0a9384b622cb62bf130a
#
_entry.id   e010c53a5c0c0a9384b622cb62bf130a
#
_cell.length_a   1.000
_cell.length_b   1.000
_cell.length_c   1.000
_cell.angle_alpha   90.00
_cell.angle_beta   90.00
_cell.angle_gamma   90.00
#
_symmetry.space_group_name_H-M   'P 1'
#
loop_
_entity.id
_entity.type
_entity.pdbx_description
1 polymer ?
#
loop_
_entity_poly.entity_id
_entity_poly.type
_entity_poly.pdbx_seq_one_letter_code
_entity_poly.pdbx_strand_id
1 'polypeptide(L)'
;MLRKLTSTQRFWIAFILAIPMLIQMLAMPFHWMMPGYNWVALITTTIIMLVAALPYWTSAWAAFKKHSANMNTLVALGTAIAYFYSIFAMVTGRAVYFESAAFITVFVLLGDTMEERMHDNASNALKKLLDLQVKDATVLRNGEFVQVPLDQVQVGETIKVKPGEKIPVDGKVLSGTTTVDESMITGESMPVKKQPGDEVVGSTVNGDGTITFEATKVGSDTMLAQIVEMVKKAQTSHAPIQHLTDRVSQIFVPVVLIIAILTFTFWYVFFGATAVQAMLFAVSVIVIACPCALGLATPTALMVGTGRAAKMGVLIKDGEALEEIEDVKTIIFDKTGTITAGKPQVTDVIGDSHEVLSLAASLEASSEHPLASAIMKKAEEDQIQFTEAAYFNAVEGKGVRAKVDGKIAFIGNEKLAEDAQVSFKLKEQLMKLQKEAKTVVLVGVDNKVIGLVAIQDVPKPSSAPAIAELKKQGLKTVMLTGDNQQVAEAIAKEVGIDQVIAGVLPNQKADYVAKLQEKNKVAFVGDGINDAPALTTADVGIAMGSGTDIAIESGSIVLVQNSLMGVVQAIEMSKKTFNRIKLNLFWALIYNLIGIPIAAGIFVGLGLQLSPEIAALAMAFSSVSVVTSSLLLNYVKIPDERVASHLAN
;
A
#
# COMPACT_ATOMS: atom_id res chain seq x y z
N MET A 1 -18.27 -33.28 10.17
CA MET A 1 -19.21 -32.43 9.39
C MET A 1 -19.45 -31.09 10.08
N LEU A 2 -19.77 -31.02 11.37
CA LEU A 2 -20.03 -29.77 12.11
C LEU A 2 -18.89 -28.75 12.14
N ARG A 3 -17.63 -29.18 12.09
CA ARG A 3 -16.46 -28.29 12.05
C ARG A 3 -16.27 -27.56 10.71
N LYS A 4 -16.95 -27.98 9.64
CA LYS A 4 -16.84 -27.40 8.29
C LYS A 4 -17.89 -26.33 7.98
N LEU A 5 -18.81 -26.04 8.92
CA LEU A 5 -19.84 -25.02 8.72
C LEU A 5 -19.21 -23.62 8.80
N THR A 6 -19.58 -22.73 7.85
CA THR A 6 -19.20 -21.32 7.86
C THR A 6 -19.93 -20.54 8.94
N SER A 7 -19.43 -19.36 9.35
CA SER A 7 -20.10 -18.49 10.33
C SER A 7 -21.51 -18.12 9.85
N THR A 8 -21.69 -17.83 8.56
CA THR A 8 -23.00 -17.57 7.95
C THR A 8 -23.97 -18.74 8.09
N GLN A 9 -23.53 -19.98 7.87
CA GLN A 9 -24.36 -21.16 8.03
C GLN A 9 -24.75 -21.37 9.50
N ARG A 10 -23.81 -21.19 10.43
CA ARG A 10 -24.08 -21.28 11.88
C ARG A 10 -25.05 -20.22 12.36
N PHE A 11 -24.91 -19.00 11.85
CA PHE A 11 -25.83 -17.91 12.13
C PHE A 11 -27.27 -18.25 11.73
N TRP A 12 -27.48 -18.71 10.49
CA TRP A 12 -28.82 -19.06 10.04
C TRP A 12 -29.42 -20.25 10.81
N ILE A 13 -28.61 -21.25 11.17
CA ILE A 13 -29.05 -22.36 12.01
C ILE A 13 -29.51 -21.84 13.39
N ALA A 14 -28.67 -21.02 14.04
CA ALA A 14 -28.98 -20.47 15.35
C ALA A 14 -30.20 -19.55 15.30
N PHE A 15 -30.30 -18.68 14.28
CA PHE A 15 -31.38 -17.73 14.11
C PHE A 15 -32.74 -18.45 13.93
N ILE A 16 -32.81 -19.44 13.03
CA ILE A 16 -34.02 -20.22 12.79
C ILE A 16 -34.46 -20.95 14.06
N LEU A 17 -33.51 -21.55 14.78
CA LEU A 17 -33.83 -22.27 16.04
C LEU A 17 -34.20 -21.31 17.18
N ALA A 18 -33.79 -20.04 17.14
CA ALA A 18 -34.15 -19.03 18.12
C ALA A 18 -35.54 -18.38 17.85
N ILE A 19 -36.13 -18.57 16.66
CA ILE A 19 -37.46 -17.98 16.30
C ILE A 19 -38.56 -18.28 17.34
N PRO A 20 -38.74 -19.51 17.85
CA PRO A 20 -39.76 -19.78 18.86
C PRO A 20 -39.60 -18.94 20.14
N MET A 21 -38.34 -18.68 20.55
CA MET A 21 -38.03 -17.85 21.71
C MET A 21 -38.31 -16.37 21.42
N LEU A 22 -38.01 -15.91 20.19
CA LEU A 22 -38.33 -14.55 19.75
C LEU A 22 -39.86 -14.33 19.75
N ILE A 23 -40.63 -15.29 19.24
CA ILE A 23 -42.10 -15.24 19.26
C ILE A 23 -42.62 -15.17 20.71
N GLN A 24 -42.07 -16.00 21.60
CA GLN A 24 -42.44 -15.98 23.02
C GLN A 24 -42.12 -14.62 23.67
N MET A 25 -40.96 -14.06 23.41
CA MET A 25 -40.54 -12.76 23.94
C MET A 25 -41.47 -11.63 23.46
N LEU A 26 -41.84 -11.62 22.18
CA LEU A 26 -42.80 -10.66 21.60
C LEU A 26 -44.24 -10.85 22.09
N ALA A 27 -44.62 -12.07 22.48
CA ALA A 27 -45.95 -12.40 22.98
C ALA A 27 -46.10 -12.16 24.51
N MET A 28 -44.99 -12.03 25.23
CA MET A 28 -44.98 -11.84 26.68
C MET A 28 -45.78 -10.60 27.17
N PRO A 29 -45.71 -9.43 26.49
CA PRO A 29 -46.54 -8.28 26.86
C PRO A 29 -48.06 -8.55 26.74
N PHE A 30 -48.45 -9.52 25.91
CA PHE A 30 -49.85 -9.92 25.71
C PHE A 30 -50.29 -11.07 26.63
N HIS A 31 -49.48 -11.42 27.64
CA HIS A 31 -49.70 -12.53 28.56
C HIS A 31 -49.95 -13.90 27.90
N TRP A 32 -49.44 -14.08 26.65
CA TRP A 32 -49.53 -15.34 25.95
C TRP A 32 -48.27 -16.17 26.16
N MET A 33 -48.43 -17.42 26.59
CA MET A 33 -47.34 -18.38 26.75
C MET A 33 -47.52 -19.56 25.80
N MET A 34 -46.51 -19.90 25.07
CA MET A 34 -46.50 -21.06 24.19
C MET A 34 -46.59 -22.35 25.03
N PRO A 35 -47.58 -23.24 24.77
CA PRO A 35 -47.63 -24.51 25.45
C PRO A 35 -46.33 -25.31 25.30
N GLY A 36 -45.77 -25.77 26.42
CA GLY A 36 -44.52 -26.53 26.40
C GLY A 36 -43.25 -25.71 26.08
N TYR A 37 -43.28 -24.38 26.18
CA TYR A 37 -42.18 -23.47 25.87
C TYR A 37 -40.84 -23.93 26.45
N ASN A 38 -40.78 -24.31 27.72
CA ASN A 38 -39.55 -24.71 28.40
C ASN A 38 -38.86 -25.90 27.69
N TRP A 39 -39.61 -26.86 27.17
CA TRP A 39 -39.07 -28.00 26.43
C TRP A 39 -38.60 -27.59 25.03
N VAL A 40 -39.35 -26.74 24.35
CA VAL A 40 -38.96 -26.20 23.04
C VAL A 40 -37.67 -25.39 23.20
N ALA A 41 -37.59 -24.50 24.20
CA ALA A 41 -36.43 -23.69 24.49
C ALA A 41 -35.19 -24.54 24.84
N LEU A 42 -35.36 -25.58 25.68
CA LEU A 42 -34.30 -26.51 26.00
C LEU A 42 -33.74 -27.21 24.75
N ILE A 43 -34.59 -27.79 23.91
CA ILE A 43 -34.14 -28.56 22.73
C ILE A 43 -33.47 -27.64 21.73
N THR A 44 -34.05 -26.51 21.39
CA THR A 44 -33.51 -25.58 20.41
C THR A 44 -32.19 -24.96 20.89
N THR A 45 -32.09 -24.53 22.17
CA THR A 45 -30.86 -23.98 22.72
C THR A 45 -29.78 -25.07 22.80
N THR A 46 -30.13 -26.32 23.14
CA THR A 46 -29.13 -27.42 23.13
C THR A 46 -28.53 -27.61 21.74
N ILE A 47 -29.36 -27.57 20.69
CA ILE A 47 -28.85 -27.67 19.30
C ILE A 47 -27.98 -26.46 18.95
N ILE A 48 -28.39 -25.24 19.34
CA ILE A 48 -27.59 -24.02 19.13
C ILE A 48 -26.23 -24.16 19.81
N MET A 49 -26.16 -24.60 21.05
CA MET A 49 -24.92 -24.77 21.80
C MET A 49 -24.00 -25.84 21.20
N LEU A 50 -24.54 -26.95 20.71
CA LEU A 50 -23.77 -28.05 20.13
C LEU A 50 -23.30 -27.78 18.69
N VAL A 51 -24.08 -27.01 17.89
CA VAL A 51 -23.80 -26.81 16.48
C VAL A 51 -23.24 -25.42 16.22
N ALA A 52 -23.94 -24.39 16.67
CA ALA A 52 -23.63 -23.00 16.35
C ALA A 52 -22.52 -22.44 17.26
N ALA A 53 -22.60 -22.68 18.57
CA ALA A 53 -21.62 -22.17 19.54
C ALA A 53 -20.33 -23.02 19.64
N LEU A 54 -20.21 -24.15 18.93
CA LEU A 54 -19.07 -25.06 18.99
C LEU A 54 -17.68 -24.38 18.81
N PRO A 55 -17.49 -23.41 17.89
CA PRO A 55 -16.21 -22.72 17.73
C PRO A 55 -15.78 -21.98 19.00
N TYR A 56 -16.71 -21.30 19.68
CA TYR A 56 -16.43 -20.56 20.91
C TYR A 56 -15.99 -21.50 22.04
N TRP A 57 -16.66 -22.63 22.19
CA TRP A 57 -16.29 -23.66 23.17
C TRP A 57 -14.91 -24.26 22.90
N THR A 58 -14.64 -24.61 21.65
CA THR A 58 -13.35 -25.21 21.28
C THR A 58 -12.18 -24.22 21.45
N SER A 59 -12.41 -22.95 21.10
CA SER A 59 -11.44 -21.87 21.26
C SER A 59 -11.20 -21.55 22.74
N ALA A 60 -12.26 -21.43 23.55
CA ALA A 60 -12.15 -21.21 24.99
C ALA A 60 -11.40 -22.34 25.69
N TRP A 61 -11.68 -23.60 25.34
CA TRP A 61 -10.97 -24.76 25.88
C TRP A 61 -9.50 -24.80 25.48
N ALA A 62 -9.18 -24.41 24.24
CA ALA A 62 -7.79 -24.31 23.77
C ALA A 62 -7.02 -23.20 24.51
N ALA A 63 -7.66 -22.06 24.76
CA ALA A 63 -7.09 -20.97 25.54
C ALA A 63 -6.83 -21.40 27.00
N PHE A 64 -7.80 -22.03 27.63
CA PHE A 64 -7.67 -22.54 29.00
C PHE A 64 -6.50 -23.51 29.17
N LYS A 65 -6.30 -24.44 28.22
CA LYS A 65 -5.14 -25.33 28.22
C LYS A 65 -3.78 -24.61 28.14
N LYS A 66 -3.75 -23.43 27.58
CA LYS A 66 -2.56 -22.58 27.47
C LYS A 66 -2.43 -21.59 28.64
N HIS A 67 -3.23 -21.74 29.70
CA HIS A 67 -3.32 -20.79 30.81
C HIS A 67 -3.58 -19.34 30.38
N SER A 68 -4.38 -19.17 29.32
CA SER A 68 -4.78 -17.88 28.77
C SER A 68 -6.30 -17.80 28.64
N ALA A 69 -6.82 -16.59 28.50
CA ALA A 69 -8.21 -16.35 28.18
C ALA A 69 -8.29 -15.45 26.95
N ASN A 70 -9.29 -15.71 26.10
CA ASN A 70 -9.57 -14.92 24.92
C ASN A 70 -11.05 -14.46 24.91
N MET A 71 -11.45 -13.69 23.91
CA MET A 71 -12.83 -13.20 23.83
C MET A 71 -13.85 -14.35 23.73
N ASN A 72 -13.51 -15.46 23.05
CA ASN A 72 -14.37 -16.63 22.97
C ASN A 72 -14.60 -17.29 24.33
N THR A 73 -13.67 -17.09 25.28
CA THR A 73 -13.84 -17.53 26.68
C THR A 73 -15.00 -16.81 27.36
N LEU A 74 -15.17 -15.51 27.10
CA LEU A 74 -16.29 -14.73 27.65
C LEU A 74 -17.63 -15.18 27.07
N VAL A 75 -17.70 -15.38 25.75
CA VAL A 75 -18.92 -15.86 25.06
C VAL A 75 -19.28 -17.27 25.55
N ALA A 76 -18.30 -18.18 25.60
CA ALA A 76 -18.53 -19.54 26.08
C ALA A 76 -19.00 -19.55 27.54
N LEU A 77 -18.40 -18.75 28.42
CA LEU A 77 -18.76 -18.70 29.83
C LEU A 77 -20.15 -18.08 30.03
N GLY A 78 -20.44 -16.95 29.36
CA GLY A 78 -21.78 -16.31 29.46
C GLY A 78 -22.91 -17.20 28.97
N THR A 79 -22.71 -17.87 27.81
CA THR A 79 -23.71 -18.82 27.28
C THR A 79 -23.83 -20.07 28.15
N ALA A 80 -22.72 -20.58 28.72
CA ALA A 80 -22.73 -21.73 29.64
C ALA A 80 -23.54 -21.43 30.91
N ILE A 81 -23.28 -20.31 31.56
CA ILE A 81 -23.95 -19.92 32.79
C ILE A 81 -25.45 -19.83 32.55
N ALA A 82 -25.89 -19.14 31.50
CA ALA A 82 -27.30 -19.00 31.16
C ALA A 82 -27.95 -20.37 30.84
N TYR A 83 -27.26 -21.23 30.09
CA TYR A 83 -27.78 -22.55 29.70
C TYR A 83 -27.88 -23.51 30.88
N PHE A 84 -26.80 -23.70 31.64
CA PHE A 84 -26.82 -24.65 32.77
C PHE A 84 -27.71 -24.18 33.93
N TYR A 85 -27.76 -22.85 34.16
CA TYR A 85 -28.73 -22.30 35.09
C TYR A 85 -30.18 -22.61 34.66
N SER A 86 -30.50 -22.47 33.36
CA SER A 86 -31.85 -22.73 32.86
C SER A 86 -32.24 -24.21 32.99
N ILE A 87 -31.31 -25.14 32.82
CA ILE A 87 -31.55 -26.56 33.12
C ILE A 87 -31.90 -26.74 34.61
N PHE A 88 -31.10 -26.17 35.52
CA PHE A 88 -31.36 -26.22 36.94
C PHE A 88 -32.72 -25.57 37.31
N ALA A 89 -33.04 -24.43 36.72
CA ALA A 89 -34.28 -23.70 36.92
C ALA A 89 -35.50 -24.53 36.45
N MET A 90 -35.38 -25.21 35.31
CA MET A 90 -36.43 -26.08 34.77
C MET A 90 -36.74 -27.25 35.72
N VAL A 91 -35.68 -27.87 36.30
CA VAL A 91 -35.87 -28.98 37.25
C VAL A 91 -36.45 -28.50 38.58
N THR A 92 -36.14 -27.29 39.03
CA THR A 92 -36.57 -26.71 40.29
C THR A 92 -37.84 -25.85 40.18
N GLY A 93 -38.45 -25.78 38.99
CA GLY A 93 -39.68 -25.00 38.76
C GLY A 93 -39.48 -23.48 38.82
N ARG A 94 -38.29 -22.99 38.57
CA ARG A 94 -37.93 -21.55 38.54
C ARG A 94 -37.97 -20.99 37.12
N ALA A 95 -37.87 -19.66 36.98
CA ALA A 95 -37.82 -19.02 35.68
C ALA A 95 -36.55 -19.44 34.90
N VAL A 96 -36.72 -19.83 33.66
CA VAL A 96 -35.66 -20.24 32.74
C VAL A 96 -35.18 -19.04 31.90
N TYR A 97 -33.96 -19.09 31.41
CA TYR A 97 -33.32 -18.05 30.58
C TYR A 97 -32.54 -18.69 29.40
N PHE A 98 -33.13 -19.71 28.78
CA PHE A 98 -32.61 -20.35 27.57
C PHE A 98 -32.43 -19.36 26.41
N GLU A 99 -33.38 -18.38 26.33
CA GLU A 99 -33.33 -17.29 25.34
C GLU A 99 -32.06 -16.47 25.45
N SER A 100 -31.55 -16.21 26.66
CA SER A 100 -30.30 -15.48 26.84
C SER A 100 -29.13 -16.22 26.18
N ALA A 101 -28.99 -17.52 26.42
CA ALA A 101 -27.91 -18.31 25.79
C ALA A 101 -28.05 -18.37 24.26
N ALA A 102 -29.29 -18.52 23.78
CA ALA A 102 -29.59 -18.56 22.35
C ALA A 102 -29.29 -17.21 21.65
N PHE A 103 -29.83 -16.10 22.18
CA PHE A 103 -29.63 -14.78 21.57
C PHE A 103 -28.21 -14.26 21.70
N ILE A 104 -27.50 -14.52 22.80
CA ILE A 104 -26.06 -14.24 22.86
C ILE A 104 -25.34 -14.91 21.69
N THR A 105 -25.61 -16.21 21.46
CA THR A 105 -24.99 -16.95 20.36
C THR A 105 -25.37 -16.39 18.99
N VAL A 106 -26.67 -16.06 18.78
CA VAL A 106 -27.16 -15.48 17.52
C VAL A 106 -26.53 -14.13 17.24
N PHE A 107 -26.45 -13.22 18.22
CA PHE A 107 -25.93 -11.89 18.01
C PHE A 107 -24.39 -11.87 17.84
N VAL A 108 -23.67 -12.75 18.54
CA VAL A 108 -22.24 -12.91 18.31
C VAL A 108 -21.98 -13.47 16.91
N LEU A 109 -22.71 -14.49 16.47
CA LEU A 109 -22.61 -15.03 15.11
C LEU A 109 -23.05 -14.03 14.03
N LEU A 110 -24.00 -13.15 14.34
CA LEU A 110 -24.35 -12.03 13.46
C LEU A 110 -23.13 -11.12 13.26
N GLY A 111 -22.48 -10.74 14.36
CA GLY A 111 -21.22 -9.97 14.33
C GLY A 111 -20.17 -10.64 13.47
N ASP A 112 -19.85 -11.92 13.75
CA ASP A 112 -18.87 -12.71 13.00
C ASP A 112 -19.22 -12.82 11.50
N THR A 113 -20.50 -13.02 11.17
CA THR A 113 -20.95 -13.12 9.78
C THR A 113 -20.84 -11.79 9.03
N MET A 114 -21.16 -10.68 9.69
CA MET A 114 -20.99 -9.35 9.12
C MET A 114 -19.51 -9.04 8.93
N GLU A 115 -18.68 -9.44 9.87
CA GLU A 115 -17.22 -9.35 9.81
C GLU A 115 -16.66 -10.10 8.60
N GLU A 116 -16.98 -11.40 8.42
CA GLU A 116 -16.54 -12.19 7.28
C GLU A 116 -16.94 -11.53 5.95
N ARG A 117 -18.20 -11.10 5.80
CA ARG A 117 -18.65 -10.44 4.57
C ARG A 117 -17.95 -9.13 4.28
N MET A 118 -17.66 -8.35 5.30
CA MET A 118 -16.99 -7.05 5.13
C MET A 118 -15.50 -7.23 4.86
N HIS A 119 -14.88 -8.25 5.45
CA HIS A 119 -13.52 -8.67 5.13
C HIS A 119 -13.42 -9.13 3.66
N ASP A 120 -14.39 -9.92 3.18
CA ASP A 120 -14.46 -10.30 1.77
C ASP A 120 -14.65 -9.11 0.84
N ASN A 121 -15.45 -8.12 1.23
CA ASN A 121 -15.67 -6.90 0.46
C ASN A 121 -14.43 -5.98 0.46
N ALA A 122 -13.70 -5.89 1.55
CA ALA A 122 -12.44 -5.15 1.61
C ALA A 122 -11.35 -5.83 0.74
N SER A 123 -11.35 -7.17 0.67
CA SER A 123 -10.50 -7.97 -0.21
C SER A 123 -10.90 -7.89 -1.70
N ASN A 124 -12.07 -7.34 -2.03
CA ASN A 124 -12.52 -7.20 -3.42
C ASN A 124 -11.62 -6.28 -4.28
N ALA A 125 -10.83 -5.39 -3.67
CA ALA A 125 -9.82 -4.62 -4.40
C ALA A 125 -8.77 -5.55 -5.03
N LEU A 126 -8.33 -6.56 -4.28
CA LEU A 126 -7.39 -7.58 -4.77
C LEU A 126 -8.04 -8.49 -5.82
N LYS A 127 -9.30 -8.92 -5.60
CA LYS A 127 -10.03 -9.72 -6.61
C LYS A 127 -10.18 -8.96 -7.93
N LYS A 128 -10.46 -7.65 -7.89
CA LYS A 128 -10.53 -6.83 -9.10
C LYS A 128 -9.21 -6.77 -9.86
N LEU A 129 -8.06 -6.74 -9.17
CA LEU A 129 -6.75 -6.82 -9.81
C LEU A 129 -6.53 -8.19 -10.47
N LEU A 130 -6.91 -9.27 -9.80
CA LEU A 130 -6.84 -10.63 -10.37
C LEU A 130 -7.79 -10.84 -11.56
N ASP A 131 -8.98 -10.23 -11.55
CA ASP A 131 -9.95 -10.28 -12.66
C ASP A 131 -9.47 -9.53 -13.92
N LEU A 132 -8.38 -8.75 -13.81
CA LEU A 132 -7.75 -8.09 -14.96
C LEU A 132 -6.96 -9.06 -15.82
N GLN A 133 -6.50 -10.17 -15.27
CA GLN A 133 -5.67 -11.13 -15.97
C GLN A 133 -6.42 -11.78 -17.15
N VAL A 134 -5.76 -11.84 -18.30
CA VAL A 134 -6.29 -12.47 -19.50
C VAL A 134 -6.15 -13.98 -19.37
N LYS A 135 -7.00 -14.74 -20.05
CA LYS A 135 -6.92 -16.21 -20.03
C LYS A 135 -6.05 -16.78 -21.14
N ASP A 136 -6.00 -16.11 -22.28
CA ASP A 136 -5.35 -16.58 -23.49
C ASP A 136 -4.49 -15.48 -24.11
N ALA A 137 -3.46 -15.87 -24.87
CA ALA A 137 -2.58 -14.99 -25.64
C ALA A 137 -2.45 -15.47 -27.10
N THR A 138 -2.25 -14.55 -28.04
CA THR A 138 -2.00 -14.86 -29.45
C THR A 138 -0.50 -14.83 -29.72
N VAL A 139 0.12 -16.01 -29.79
CA VAL A 139 1.57 -16.20 -29.84
C VAL A 139 1.99 -16.67 -31.24
N LEU A 140 3.14 -16.21 -31.72
CA LEU A 140 3.74 -16.65 -32.99
C LEU A 140 4.47 -18.00 -32.79
N ARG A 141 3.92 -19.11 -33.31
CA ARG A 141 4.54 -20.41 -33.28
C ARG A 141 4.57 -21.00 -34.70
N ASN A 142 5.71 -21.53 -35.11
CA ASN A 142 5.92 -22.12 -36.45
C ASN A 142 5.55 -21.18 -37.62
N GLY A 143 5.67 -19.84 -37.43
CA GLY A 143 5.36 -18.84 -38.46
C GLY A 143 3.89 -18.40 -38.51
N GLU A 144 3.02 -18.95 -37.67
CA GLU A 144 1.60 -18.58 -37.57
C GLU A 144 1.23 -18.09 -36.17
N PHE A 145 0.28 -17.15 -36.11
CA PHE A 145 -0.26 -16.68 -34.83
C PHE A 145 -1.36 -17.61 -34.31
N VAL A 146 -1.08 -18.30 -33.21
CA VAL A 146 -1.96 -19.26 -32.56
C VAL A 146 -2.39 -18.76 -31.18
N GLN A 147 -3.67 -18.93 -30.85
CA GLN A 147 -4.18 -18.65 -29.52
C GLN A 147 -3.79 -19.78 -28.55
N VAL A 148 -3.13 -19.44 -27.46
CA VAL A 148 -2.70 -20.38 -26.42
C VAL A 148 -3.14 -19.91 -25.04
N PRO A 149 -3.40 -20.81 -24.09
CA PRO A 149 -3.62 -20.45 -22.69
C PRO A 149 -2.43 -19.67 -22.13
N LEU A 150 -2.70 -18.69 -21.24
CA LEU A 150 -1.66 -17.80 -20.72
C LEU A 150 -0.54 -18.53 -19.97
N ASP A 151 -0.86 -19.63 -19.30
CA ASP A 151 0.09 -20.49 -18.58
C ASP A 151 1.09 -21.22 -19.48
N GLN A 152 0.85 -21.25 -20.78
CA GLN A 152 1.73 -21.87 -21.78
C GLN A 152 2.63 -20.86 -22.51
N VAL A 153 2.51 -19.58 -22.22
CA VAL A 153 3.35 -18.52 -22.79
C VAL A 153 4.73 -18.56 -22.13
N GLN A 154 5.79 -18.46 -22.94
CA GLN A 154 7.18 -18.48 -22.49
C GLN A 154 7.87 -17.14 -22.76
N VAL A 155 8.89 -16.82 -21.96
CA VAL A 155 9.76 -15.68 -22.19
C VAL A 155 10.44 -15.82 -23.56
N GLY A 156 10.52 -14.71 -24.30
CA GLY A 156 11.08 -14.66 -25.65
C GLY A 156 10.08 -14.95 -26.77
N GLU A 157 8.84 -15.39 -26.47
CA GLU A 157 7.82 -15.57 -27.49
C GLU A 157 7.26 -14.24 -27.99
N THR A 158 7.01 -14.17 -29.30
CA THR A 158 6.39 -12.98 -29.93
C THR A 158 4.86 -13.07 -29.82
N ILE A 159 4.27 -12.05 -29.25
CA ILE A 159 2.83 -11.97 -28.98
C ILE A 159 2.23 -10.82 -29.80
N LYS A 160 1.04 -11.04 -30.35
CA LYS A 160 0.26 -10.05 -31.09
C LYS A 160 -0.96 -9.63 -30.30
N VAL A 161 -1.16 -8.31 -30.19
CA VAL A 161 -2.34 -7.72 -29.53
C VAL A 161 -3.00 -6.75 -30.48
N LYS A 162 -4.32 -6.91 -30.64
CA LYS A 162 -5.16 -6.06 -31.49
C LYS A 162 -5.73 -4.87 -30.70
N PRO A 163 -6.28 -3.85 -31.39
CA PRO A 163 -6.97 -2.75 -30.74
C PRO A 163 -8.09 -3.22 -29.80
N GLY A 164 -8.12 -2.65 -28.59
CA GLY A 164 -9.10 -2.97 -27.55
C GLY A 164 -8.83 -4.28 -26.79
N GLU A 165 -7.84 -5.08 -27.17
CA GLU A 165 -7.46 -6.27 -26.44
C GLU A 165 -6.57 -5.92 -25.24
N LYS A 166 -6.61 -6.76 -24.21
CA LYS A 166 -5.68 -6.64 -23.08
C LYS A 166 -4.34 -7.26 -23.43
N ILE A 167 -3.26 -6.64 -22.99
CA ILE A 167 -1.89 -7.16 -23.09
C ILE A 167 -1.75 -8.35 -22.13
N PRO A 168 -1.38 -9.56 -22.60
CA PRO A 168 -1.44 -10.74 -21.77
C PRO A 168 -0.32 -10.86 -20.73
N VAL A 169 0.90 -10.45 -21.06
CA VAL A 169 2.10 -10.54 -20.21
C VAL A 169 2.98 -9.30 -20.41
N ASP A 170 3.99 -9.10 -19.55
CA ASP A 170 4.93 -8.00 -19.72
C ASP A 170 5.88 -8.27 -20.89
N GLY A 171 6.25 -7.22 -21.61
CA GLY A 171 7.12 -7.40 -22.79
C GLY A 171 7.64 -6.10 -23.38
N LYS A 172 8.40 -6.25 -24.48
CA LYS A 172 9.00 -5.14 -25.23
C LYS A 172 8.46 -5.10 -26.64
N VAL A 173 7.95 -3.95 -27.06
CA VAL A 173 7.35 -3.77 -28.39
C VAL A 173 8.40 -4.00 -29.48
N LEU A 174 8.10 -4.91 -30.41
CA LEU A 174 8.93 -5.20 -31.59
C LEU A 174 8.47 -4.41 -32.80
N SER A 175 7.14 -4.32 -33.01
CA SER A 175 6.59 -3.60 -34.16
C SER A 175 5.19 -3.05 -33.87
N GLY A 176 4.81 -2.00 -34.59
CA GLY A 176 3.54 -1.30 -34.41
C GLY A 176 3.67 -0.09 -33.50
N THR A 177 2.65 0.77 -33.54
CA THR A 177 2.53 1.94 -32.65
C THR A 177 1.09 2.00 -32.17
N THR A 178 0.90 2.25 -30.87
CA THR A 178 -0.42 2.30 -30.26
C THR A 178 -0.42 3.23 -29.06
N THR A 179 -1.60 3.47 -28.48
CA THR A 179 -1.75 4.00 -27.12
C THR A 179 -2.16 2.87 -26.20
N VAL A 180 -1.67 2.86 -24.96
CA VAL A 180 -2.00 1.83 -23.96
C VAL A 180 -2.59 2.52 -22.74
N ASP A 181 -3.77 2.07 -22.31
CA ASP A 181 -4.38 2.48 -21.05
C ASP A 181 -3.77 1.66 -19.91
N GLU A 182 -2.90 2.30 -19.15
CA GLU A 182 -2.21 1.72 -17.99
C GLU A 182 -2.88 2.13 -16.66
N SER A 183 -4.04 2.80 -16.70
CA SER A 183 -4.70 3.40 -15.53
C SER A 183 -4.98 2.43 -14.39
N MET A 184 -5.20 1.16 -14.70
CA MET A 184 -5.47 0.11 -13.71
C MET A 184 -4.24 -0.25 -12.86
N ILE A 185 -3.04 0.00 -13.38
CA ILE A 185 -1.75 -0.31 -12.71
C ILE A 185 -1.12 0.97 -12.19
N THR A 186 -1.06 2.01 -13.03
CA THR A 186 -0.44 3.28 -12.67
C THR A 186 -1.37 4.26 -11.96
N GLY A 187 -2.69 4.12 -12.14
CA GLY A 187 -3.68 5.09 -11.67
C GLY A 187 -3.82 6.33 -12.55
N GLU A 188 -3.02 6.47 -13.63
CA GLU A 188 -3.10 7.58 -14.57
C GLU A 188 -4.18 7.33 -15.63
N SER A 189 -5.08 8.30 -15.82
CA SER A 189 -6.20 8.16 -16.77
C SER A 189 -5.82 8.47 -18.23
N MET A 190 -4.61 9.00 -18.50
CA MET A 190 -4.18 9.32 -19.87
C MET A 190 -3.47 8.13 -20.48
N PRO A 191 -3.93 7.64 -21.65
CA PRO A 191 -3.24 6.56 -22.36
C PRO A 191 -1.82 6.97 -22.75
N VAL A 192 -0.87 6.02 -22.62
CA VAL A 192 0.55 6.22 -22.92
C VAL A 192 0.84 5.72 -24.33
N LYS A 193 1.52 6.54 -25.15
CA LYS A 193 1.95 6.14 -26.49
C LYS A 193 3.08 5.12 -26.37
N LYS A 194 2.98 4.02 -27.12
CA LYS A 194 4.00 2.96 -27.21
C LYS A 194 4.44 2.76 -28.66
N GLN A 195 5.75 2.60 -28.83
CA GLN A 195 6.42 2.40 -30.12
C GLN A 195 7.47 1.29 -30.01
N PRO A 196 8.06 0.80 -31.11
CA PRO A 196 9.10 -0.22 -31.03
C PRO A 196 10.23 0.16 -30.08
N GLY A 197 10.57 -0.78 -29.19
CA GLY A 197 11.55 -0.59 -28.13
C GLY A 197 10.97 -0.22 -26.76
N ASP A 198 9.71 0.24 -26.68
CA ASP A 198 9.05 0.56 -25.42
C ASP A 198 8.56 -0.70 -24.69
N GLU A 199 8.51 -0.61 -23.37
CA GLU A 199 7.95 -1.67 -22.52
C GLU A 199 6.43 -1.57 -22.45
N VAL A 200 5.77 -2.74 -22.41
CA VAL A 200 4.34 -2.90 -22.17
C VAL A 200 4.10 -3.83 -21.00
N VAL A 201 3.06 -3.53 -20.22
CA VAL A 201 2.74 -4.24 -18.98
C VAL A 201 1.49 -5.08 -19.16
N GLY A 202 1.54 -6.31 -18.70
CA GLY A 202 0.42 -7.24 -18.72
C GLY A 202 -0.82 -6.70 -18.04
N SER A 203 -2.00 -7.06 -18.56
CA SER A 203 -3.32 -6.65 -18.09
C SER A 203 -3.71 -5.20 -18.36
N THR A 204 -2.86 -4.39 -18.99
CA THR A 204 -3.22 -3.07 -19.54
C THR A 204 -4.01 -3.23 -20.84
N VAL A 205 -4.71 -2.18 -21.26
CA VAL A 205 -5.59 -2.24 -22.44
C VAL A 205 -4.94 -1.54 -23.63
N ASN A 206 -4.77 -2.30 -24.72
CA ASN A 206 -4.26 -1.76 -25.97
C ASN A 206 -5.31 -0.85 -26.62
N GLY A 207 -4.90 0.33 -27.05
CA GLY A 207 -5.77 1.31 -27.69
C GLY A 207 -6.08 0.99 -29.16
N ASP A 208 -5.65 1.88 -30.04
CA ASP A 208 -6.10 1.96 -31.45
C ASP A 208 -5.17 1.29 -32.46
N GLY A 209 -3.95 0.89 -32.06
CA GLY A 209 -2.98 0.21 -32.94
C GLY A 209 -2.90 -1.30 -32.69
N THR A 210 -2.42 -2.04 -33.70
CA THR A 210 -1.99 -3.42 -33.51
C THR A 210 -0.49 -3.44 -33.24
N ILE A 211 -0.07 -4.09 -32.15
CA ILE A 211 1.34 -4.26 -31.81
C ILE A 211 1.74 -5.73 -31.79
N THR A 212 3.01 -5.99 -32.07
CA THR A 212 3.68 -7.24 -31.69
C THR A 212 4.77 -6.91 -30.71
N PHE A 213 4.91 -7.72 -29.68
CA PHE A 213 5.92 -7.55 -28.65
C PHE A 213 6.52 -8.90 -28.24
N GLU A 214 7.72 -8.87 -27.69
CA GLU A 214 8.40 -10.03 -27.11
C GLU A 214 8.08 -10.13 -25.64
N ALA A 215 7.66 -11.29 -25.16
CA ALA A 215 7.40 -11.54 -23.74
C ALA A 215 8.71 -11.50 -22.94
N THR A 216 8.80 -10.60 -21.96
CA THR A 216 9.98 -10.47 -21.07
C THR A 216 9.75 -11.10 -19.71
N LYS A 217 8.51 -11.06 -19.19
CA LYS A 217 8.12 -11.68 -17.93
C LYS A 217 6.78 -12.38 -18.08
N VAL A 218 6.65 -13.58 -17.49
CA VAL A 218 5.45 -14.43 -17.58
C VAL A 218 5.06 -14.99 -16.23
N GLY A 219 3.82 -15.40 -16.05
CA GLY A 219 3.33 -16.06 -14.83
C GLY A 219 3.47 -15.21 -13.57
N SER A 220 4.18 -15.75 -12.56
CA SER A 220 4.42 -15.08 -11.26
C SER A 220 5.32 -13.85 -11.36
N ASP A 221 6.11 -13.75 -12.42
CA ASP A 221 7.13 -12.72 -12.56
C ASP A 221 6.59 -11.46 -13.22
N THR A 222 5.35 -11.50 -13.75
CA THR A 222 4.68 -10.31 -14.30
C THR A 222 4.46 -9.26 -13.24
N MET A 223 4.51 -7.98 -13.63
CA MET A 223 4.30 -6.84 -12.74
C MET A 223 2.98 -6.93 -11.97
N LEU A 224 1.88 -7.31 -12.66
CA LEU A 224 0.59 -7.49 -11.98
C LEU A 224 0.65 -8.60 -10.93
N ALA A 225 1.29 -9.73 -11.20
CA ALA A 225 1.43 -10.83 -10.24
C ALA A 225 2.23 -10.38 -9.00
N GLN A 226 3.33 -9.63 -9.19
CA GLN A 226 4.12 -9.07 -8.10
C GLN A 226 3.32 -8.05 -7.27
N ILE A 227 2.53 -7.18 -7.90
CA ILE A 227 1.62 -6.24 -7.21
C ILE A 227 0.62 -7.01 -6.34
N VAL A 228 -0.02 -8.04 -6.90
CA VAL A 228 -0.98 -8.89 -6.18
C VAL A 228 -0.34 -9.56 -4.97
N GLU A 229 0.86 -10.11 -5.13
CA GLU A 229 1.60 -10.78 -4.03
C GLU A 229 1.99 -9.77 -2.93
N MET A 230 2.48 -8.58 -3.30
CA MET A 230 2.78 -7.51 -2.33
C MET A 230 1.55 -7.07 -1.55
N VAL A 231 0.42 -6.80 -2.23
CA VAL A 231 -0.83 -6.42 -1.56
C VAL A 231 -1.32 -7.52 -0.63
N LYS A 232 -1.25 -8.78 -1.07
CA LYS A 232 -1.60 -9.94 -0.25
C LYS A 232 -0.72 -10.06 0.99
N LYS A 233 0.59 -9.89 0.84
CA LYS A 233 1.55 -9.89 1.93
C LYS A 233 1.28 -8.76 2.92
N ALA A 234 1.03 -7.53 2.43
CA ALA A 234 0.67 -6.39 3.27
C ALA A 234 -0.61 -6.65 4.08
N GLN A 235 -1.63 -7.25 3.46
CA GLN A 235 -2.90 -7.57 4.13
C GLN A 235 -2.78 -8.67 5.19
N THR A 236 -1.80 -9.57 5.07
CA THR A 236 -1.56 -10.67 6.02
C THR A 236 -0.47 -10.35 7.04
N SER A 237 0.25 -9.25 6.88
CA SER A 237 1.29 -8.81 7.81
C SER A 237 0.68 -8.26 9.11
N HIS A 238 1.44 -8.36 10.19
CA HIS A 238 1.07 -7.80 11.49
C HIS A 238 1.79 -6.47 11.69
N ALA A 239 1.02 -5.40 11.92
CA ALA A 239 1.59 -4.12 12.35
C ALA A 239 1.94 -4.17 13.85
N PRO A 240 2.98 -3.47 14.34
CA PRO A 240 3.35 -3.42 15.75
C PRO A 240 2.19 -3.07 16.69
N ILE A 241 1.29 -2.18 16.26
CA ILE A 241 0.08 -1.81 17.03
C ILE A 241 -0.85 -3.01 17.29
N GLN A 242 -0.82 -4.04 16.45
CA GLN A 242 -1.62 -5.25 16.66
C GLN A 242 -1.13 -6.04 17.88
N HIS A 243 0.18 -6.13 18.10
CA HIS A 243 0.74 -6.75 19.31
C HIS A 243 0.30 -6.03 20.59
N LEU A 244 0.13 -4.70 20.53
CA LEU A 244 -0.39 -3.94 21.66
C LEU A 244 -1.85 -4.31 21.95
N THR A 245 -2.70 -4.42 20.93
CA THR A 245 -4.11 -4.82 21.09
C THR A 245 -4.26 -6.23 21.63
N ASP A 246 -3.40 -7.16 21.22
CA ASP A 246 -3.38 -8.53 21.74
C ASP A 246 -2.99 -8.56 23.21
N ARG A 247 -1.98 -7.79 23.62
CA ARG A 247 -1.57 -7.67 25.03
C ARG A 247 -2.67 -7.05 25.89
N VAL A 248 -3.35 -6.00 25.38
CA VAL A 248 -4.49 -5.39 26.07
C VAL A 248 -5.59 -6.43 26.27
N SER A 249 -5.93 -7.22 25.26
CA SER A 249 -6.95 -8.26 25.36
C SER A 249 -6.62 -9.33 26.39
N GLN A 250 -5.34 -9.74 26.49
CA GLN A 250 -4.89 -10.74 27.47
C GLN A 250 -5.04 -10.27 28.93
N ILE A 251 -4.92 -8.98 29.18
CA ILE A 251 -5.12 -8.40 30.53
C ILE A 251 -6.61 -8.13 30.78
N PHE A 252 -7.30 -7.63 29.78
CA PHE A 252 -8.68 -7.18 29.88
C PHE A 252 -9.65 -8.31 30.24
N VAL A 253 -9.53 -9.49 29.62
CA VAL A 253 -10.43 -10.62 29.85
C VAL A 253 -10.40 -11.12 31.30
N PRO A 254 -9.26 -11.39 31.94
CA PRO A 254 -9.21 -11.73 33.36
C PRO A 254 -9.79 -10.64 34.29
N VAL A 255 -9.50 -9.36 33.99
CA VAL A 255 -10.06 -8.24 34.78
C VAL A 255 -11.59 -8.20 34.70
N VAL A 256 -12.16 -8.41 33.53
CA VAL A 256 -13.62 -8.49 33.35
C VAL A 256 -14.23 -9.64 34.12
N LEU A 257 -13.60 -10.81 34.14
CA LEU A 257 -14.08 -11.95 34.93
C LEU A 257 -14.10 -11.64 36.44
N ILE A 258 -13.08 -10.93 36.93
CA ILE A 258 -13.05 -10.45 38.33
C ILE A 258 -14.21 -9.47 38.57
N ILE A 259 -14.42 -8.49 37.66
CA ILE A 259 -15.54 -7.53 37.76
C ILE A 259 -16.88 -8.26 37.79
N ALA A 260 -17.07 -9.27 36.94
CA ALA A 260 -18.30 -10.06 36.91
C ALA A 260 -18.56 -10.81 38.23
N ILE A 261 -17.52 -11.44 38.81
CA ILE A 261 -17.60 -12.10 40.11
C ILE A 261 -17.91 -11.09 41.22
N LEU A 262 -17.25 -9.95 41.21
CA LEU A 262 -17.50 -8.88 42.17
C LEU A 262 -18.93 -8.32 42.02
N THR A 263 -19.44 -8.16 40.79
CA THR A 263 -20.80 -7.73 40.50
C THR A 263 -21.83 -8.72 41.09
N PHE A 264 -21.64 -10.02 40.81
CA PHE A 264 -22.50 -11.05 41.40
C PHE A 264 -22.50 -10.99 42.94
N THR A 265 -21.28 -10.98 43.53
CA THR A 265 -21.12 -11.00 45.01
C THR A 265 -21.75 -9.76 45.64
N PHE A 266 -21.53 -8.58 45.03
CA PHE A 266 -22.03 -7.31 45.55
C PHE A 266 -23.56 -7.27 45.58
N TRP A 267 -24.20 -7.62 44.48
CA TRP A 267 -25.67 -7.64 44.40
C TRP A 267 -26.29 -8.71 45.27
N TYR A 268 -25.71 -9.92 45.32
CA TYR A 268 -26.29 -11.03 46.08
C TYR A 268 -26.09 -10.84 47.59
N VAL A 269 -24.87 -10.42 48.02
CA VAL A 269 -24.53 -10.39 49.47
C VAL A 269 -24.93 -9.05 50.10
N PHE A 270 -24.72 -7.92 49.42
CA PHE A 270 -24.88 -6.59 50.01
C PHE A 270 -26.21 -5.92 49.70
N PHE A 271 -26.77 -6.15 48.50
CA PHE A 271 -28.04 -5.54 48.08
C PHE A 271 -29.25 -6.48 48.20
N GLY A 272 -29.08 -7.73 48.63
CA GLY A 272 -30.14 -8.68 48.80
C GLY A 272 -30.91 -9.04 47.53
N ALA A 273 -30.27 -8.83 46.35
CA ALA A 273 -30.81 -9.25 45.08
C ALA A 273 -30.93 -10.78 45.04
N THR A 274 -31.89 -11.28 44.27
CA THR A 274 -31.98 -12.72 44.04
C THR A 274 -30.74 -13.24 43.31
N ALA A 275 -30.34 -14.49 43.57
CA ALA A 275 -29.22 -15.11 42.88
C ALA A 275 -29.32 -14.99 41.34
N VAL A 276 -30.55 -15.02 40.82
CA VAL A 276 -30.87 -14.87 39.40
C VAL A 276 -30.54 -13.47 38.88
N GLN A 277 -31.01 -12.44 39.61
CA GLN A 277 -30.71 -11.05 39.23
C GLN A 277 -29.21 -10.75 39.27
N ALA A 278 -28.55 -11.18 40.34
CA ALA A 278 -27.09 -11.04 40.46
C ALA A 278 -26.34 -11.77 39.34
N MET A 279 -26.80 -12.98 38.99
CA MET A 279 -26.24 -13.74 37.86
C MET A 279 -26.46 -13.03 36.51
N LEU A 280 -27.65 -12.49 36.25
CA LEU A 280 -27.92 -11.75 35.01
C LEU A 280 -27.04 -10.51 34.86
N PHE A 281 -26.80 -9.75 35.94
CA PHE A 281 -25.85 -8.64 35.92
C PHE A 281 -24.41 -9.12 35.61
N ALA A 282 -23.97 -10.20 36.26
CA ALA A 282 -22.64 -10.75 36.01
C ALA A 282 -22.49 -11.26 34.56
N VAL A 283 -23.50 -11.95 34.02
CA VAL A 283 -23.51 -12.41 32.62
C VAL A 283 -23.56 -11.23 31.66
N SER A 284 -24.34 -10.17 31.94
CA SER A 284 -24.36 -8.96 31.14
C SER A 284 -23.01 -8.27 31.11
N VAL A 285 -22.28 -8.22 32.24
CA VAL A 285 -20.90 -7.70 32.32
C VAL A 285 -19.97 -8.55 31.44
N ILE A 286 -20.04 -9.88 31.53
CA ILE A 286 -19.21 -10.77 30.72
C ILE A 286 -19.45 -10.54 29.23
N VAL A 287 -20.71 -10.40 28.82
CA VAL A 287 -21.09 -10.28 27.41
C VAL A 287 -20.72 -8.92 26.85
N ILE A 288 -21.10 -7.81 27.53
CA ILE A 288 -20.79 -6.45 27.05
C ILE A 288 -19.30 -6.15 27.01
N ALA A 289 -18.53 -6.83 27.83
CA ALA A 289 -17.09 -6.65 27.89
C ALA A 289 -16.33 -7.44 26.80
N CYS A 290 -17.02 -8.19 25.92
CA CYS A 290 -16.36 -8.83 24.79
C CYS A 290 -15.69 -7.79 23.88
N PRO A 291 -14.33 -7.74 23.75
CA PRO A 291 -13.68 -6.75 22.90
C PRO A 291 -13.66 -7.20 21.41
N CYS A 292 -14.84 -7.65 20.89
CA CYS A 292 -14.95 -8.25 19.56
C CYS A 292 -14.42 -7.32 18.46
N ALA A 293 -14.78 -6.04 18.50
CA ALA A 293 -14.32 -5.04 17.54
C ALA A 293 -12.83 -4.69 17.63
N LEU A 294 -12.18 -4.95 18.78
CA LEU A 294 -10.76 -4.61 18.98
C LEU A 294 -9.85 -5.43 18.06
N GLY A 295 -10.13 -6.72 17.90
CA GLY A 295 -9.39 -7.61 17.00
C GLY A 295 -9.50 -7.23 15.52
N LEU A 296 -10.56 -6.47 15.15
CA LEU A 296 -10.85 -6.04 13.77
C LEU A 296 -10.32 -4.65 13.44
N ALA A 297 -10.12 -3.81 14.45
CA ALA A 297 -9.82 -2.40 14.29
C ALA A 297 -8.60 -2.14 13.40
N THR A 298 -7.53 -2.91 13.58
CA THR A 298 -6.28 -2.79 12.83
C THR A 298 -6.34 -3.49 11.48
N PRO A 299 -6.62 -4.82 11.37
CA PRO A 299 -6.51 -5.50 10.09
C PRO A 299 -7.49 -4.96 9.03
N THR A 300 -8.69 -4.57 9.42
CA THR A 300 -9.66 -4.03 8.45
C THR A 300 -9.21 -2.67 7.90
N ALA A 301 -8.70 -1.79 8.74
CA ALA A 301 -8.20 -0.49 8.30
C ALA A 301 -6.94 -0.63 7.43
N LEU A 302 -6.01 -1.54 7.80
CA LEU A 302 -4.83 -1.87 7.00
C LEU A 302 -5.23 -2.38 5.61
N MET A 303 -6.16 -3.33 5.55
CA MET A 303 -6.61 -3.93 4.29
C MET A 303 -7.22 -2.89 3.34
N VAL A 304 -8.10 -2.02 3.86
CA VAL A 304 -8.71 -0.96 3.06
C VAL A 304 -7.68 0.08 2.65
N GLY A 305 -6.80 0.48 3.57
CA GLY A 305 -5.75 1.47 3.35
C GLY A 305 -4.73 1.02 2.30
N THR A 306 -4.15 -0.18 2.46
CA THR A 306 -3.19 -0.75 1.51
C THR A 306 -3.83 -1.02 0.15
N GLY A 307 -5.07 -1.53 0.13
CA GLY A 307 -5.82 -1.74 -1.11
C GLY A 307 -6.11 -0.45 -1.87
N ARG A 308 -6.32 0.66 -1.15
CA ARG A 308 -6.48 1.98 -1.77
C ARG A 308 -5.16 2.56 -2.25
N ALA A 309 -4.08 2.43 -1.45
CA ALA A 309 -2.73 2.84 -1.82
C ALA A 309 -2.30 2.15 -3.13
N ALA A 310 -2.53 0.84 -3.24
CA ALA A 310 -2.21 0.08 -4.44
C ALA A 310 -2.92 0.60 -5.70
N LYS A 311 -4.20 1.05 -5.59
CA LYS A 311 -4.92 1.67 -6.72
C LYS A 311 -4.36 3.02 -7.17
N MET A 312 -3.54 3.66 -6.33
CA MET A 312 -2.83 4.90 -6.64
C MET A 312 -1.39 4.63 -7.09
N GLY A 313 -1.03 3.37 -7.35
CA GLY A 313 0.33 2.98 -7.70
C GLY A 313 1.32 3.01 -6.51
N VAL A 314 0.84 3.04 -5.28
CA VAL A 314 1.65 3.00 -4.05
C VAL A 314 1.51 1.61 -3.42
N LEU A 315 2.55 0.80 -3.53
CA LEU A 315 2.58 -0.57 -3.02
C LEU A 315 3.30 -0.60 -1.67
N ILE A 316 2.58 -0.96 -0.62
CA ILE A 316 3.10 -1.08 0.75
C ILE A 316 3.31 -2.56 1.02
N LYS A 317 4.52 -2.99 1.40
CA LYS A 317 4.86 -4.41 1.58
C LYS A 317 4.30 -5.02 2.85
N ASP A 318 4.22 -4.23 3.92
CA ASP A 318 3.79 -4.71 5.23
C ASP A 318 3.17 -3.60 6.08
N GLY A 319 2.54 -4.00 7.18
CA GLY A 319 1.91 -3.09 8.12
C GLY A 319 2.90 -2.29 8.97
N GLU A 320 4.12 -2.77 9.12
CA GLU A 320 5.20 -2.09 9.84
C GLU A 320 5.63 -0.83 9.11
N ALA A 321 5.88 -0.93 7.79
CA ALA A 321 6.21 0.22 6.94
C ALA A 321 5.11 1.30 6.97
N LEU A 322 3.83 0.88 7.04
CA LEU A 322 2.71 1.81 7.13
C LEU A 322 2.65 2.51 8.49
N GLU A 323 3.06 1.85 9.57
CA GLU A 323 3.15 2.44 10.90
C GLU A 323 4.37 3.36 11.01
N GLU A 324 5.53 2.92 10.55
CA GLU A 324 6.77 3.66 10.69
C GLU A 324 6.80 4.96 9.89
N ILE A 325 6.20 4.99 8.69
CA ILE A 325 6.18 6.19 7.86
C ILE A 325 5.37 7.34 8.50
N GLU A 326 4.44 7.07 9.41
CA GLU A 326 3.73 8.11 10.16
C GLU A 326 4.68 8.91 11.06
N ASP A 327 5.67 8.23 11.62
CA ASP A 327 6.64 8.82 12.56
C ASP A 327 7.84 9.48 11.87
N VAL A 328 7.99 9.33 10.57
CA VAL A 328 9.07 9.94 9.79
C VAL A 328 9.04 11.46 9.92
N LYS A 329 10.22 12.06 10.18
CA LYS A 329 10.41 13.51 10.26
C LYS A 329 11.35 14.04 9.18
N THR A 330 12.16 13.17 8.60
CA THR A 330 13.13 13.53 7.56
C THR A 330 13.00 12.60 6.39
N ILE A 331 12.91 13.15 5.18
CA ILE A 331 12.92 12.38 3.94
C ILE A 331 14.20 12.70 3.20
N ILE A 332 14.94 11.66 2.89
CA ILE A 332 16.16 11.72 2.10
C ILE A 332 15.82 11.27 0.69
N PHE A 333 16.16 12.06 -0.29
CA PHE A 333 16.00 11.75 -1.71
C PHE A 333 17.35 11.52 -2.36
N ASP A 334 17.49 10.44 -3.11
CA ASP A 334 18.54 10.40 -4.14
C ASP A 334 18.24 11.45 -5.22
N LYS A 335 19.26 11.90 -5.93
CA LYS A 335 19.09 12.86 -7.02
C LYS A 335 18.66 12.14 -8.31
N THR A 336 19.51 11.25 -8.81
CA THR A 336 19.43 10.70 -10.17
C THR A 336 18.33 9.66 -10.28
N GLY A 337 17.43 9.80 -11.27
CA GLY A 337 16.29 8.88 -11.41
C GLY A 337 15.16 9.07 -10.38
N THR A 338 15.42 9.78 -9.29
CA THR A 338 14.48 10.06 -8.19
C THR A 338 13.93 11.49 -8.28
N ILE A 339 14.73 12.50 -7.96
CA ILE A 339 14.34 13.92 -8.14
C ILE A 339 14.37 14.29 -9.62
N THR A 340 15.37 13.81 -10.35
CA THR A 340 15.56 14.04 -11.77
C THR A 340 15.04 12.87 -12.60
N ALA A 341 14.89 13.08 -13.90
CA ALA A 341 14.39 12.05 -14.83
C ALA A 341 15.35 10.86 -15.02
N GLY A 342 16.64 11.00 -14.60
CA GLY A 342 17.69 10.00 -14.82
C GLY A 342 18.10 9.86 -16.29
N LYS A 343 17.62 10.77 -17.14
CA LYS A 343 17.91 10.81 -18.57
C LYS A 343 18.46 12.19 -18.90
N PRO A 344 19.79 12.32 -19.09
CA PRO A 344 20.37 13.58 -19.50
C PRO A 344 19.71 14.13 -20.77
N GLN A 345 19.50 15.44 -20.84
CA GLN A 345 18.90 16.12 -21.99
C GLN A 345 19.76 17.32 -22.38
N VAL A 346 19.85 17.60 -23.68
CA VAL A 346 20.47 18.84 -24.17
C VAL A 346 19.55 20.00 -23.82
N THR A 347 20.02 20.92 -22.98
CA THR A 347 19.25 22.10 -22.54
C THR A 347 19.61 23.35 -23.33
N ASP A 348 20.88 23.50 -23.75
CA ASP A 348 21.34 24.65 -24.49
C ASP A 348 22.36 24.25 -25.55
N VAL A 349 22.33 24.95 -26.66
CA VAL A 349 23.31 24.88 -27.73
C VAL A 349 23.79 26.29 -28.01
N ILE A 350 25.10 26.54 -27.86
CA ILE A 350 25.72 27.84 -28.12
C ILE A 350 26.53 27.73 -29.41
N GLY A 351 26.34 28.66 -30.32
CA GLY A 351 26.87 28.64 -31.67
C GLY A 351 25.74 28.54 -32.71
N ASP A 352 26.08 28.16 -33.95
CA ASP A 352 25.06 27.77 -34.92
C ASP A 352 24.49 26.41 -34.51
N SER A 353 23.22 26.39 -34.06
CA SER A 353 22.61 25.21 -33.48
C SER A 353 22.59 24.02 -34.44
N HIS A 354 22.34 24.27 -35.72
CA HIS A 354 22.28 23.21 -36.73
C HIS A 354 23.70 22.61 -36.97
N GLU A 355 24.73 23.47 -37.15
CA GLU A 355 26.09 23.04 -37.39
C GLU A 355 26.66 22.31 -36.17
N VAL A 356 26.46 22.86 -34.97
CA VAL A 356 26.98 22.30 -33.70
C VAL A 356 26.34 20.95 -33.42
N LEU A 357 25.01 20.82 -33.54
CA LEU A 357 24.31 19.53 -33.28
C LEU A 357 24.59 18.49 -34.36
N SER A 358 24.70 18.88 -35.64
CA SER A 358 25.07 17.97 -36.72
C SER A 358 26.47 17.37 -36.49
N LEU A 359 27.44 18.21 -36.12
CA LEU A 359 28.79 17.76 -35.84
C LEU A 359 28.87 16.92 -34.56
N ALA A 360 28.14 17.35 -33.50
CA ALA A 360 28.08 16.61 -32.24
C ALA A 360 27.44 15.22 -32.44
N ALA A 361 26.31 15.13 -33.18
CA ALA A 361 25.67 13.87 -33.51
C ALA A 361 26.58 12.95 -34.35
N SER A 362 27.30 13.53 -35.36
CA SER A 362 28.26 12.77 -36.14
C SER A 362 29.36 12.12 -35.28
N LEU A 363 29.85 12.83 -34.25
CA LEU A 363 30.88 12.36 -33.36
C LEU A 363 30.39 11.33 -32.33
N GLU A 364 29.13 11.46 -31.89
CA GLU A 364 28.58 10.64 -30.82
C GLU A 364 27.73 9.46 -31.32
N ALA A 365 27.48 9.36 -32.64
CA ALA A 365 26.68 8.29 -33.24
C ALA A 365 27.18 6.87 -32.93
N SER A 366 28.50 6.72 -32.71
CA SER A 366 29.14 5.43 -32.37
C SER A 366 29.50 5.31 -30.87
N SER A 367 29.03 6.24 -30.02
CA SER A 367 29.33 6.28 -28.59
C SER A 367 28.20 5.70 -27.75
N GLU A 368 28.53 4.86 -26.78
CA GLU A 368 27.57 4.29 -25.82
C GLU A 368 27.41 5.18 -24.56
N HIS A 369 28.03 6.36 -24.53
CA HIS A 369 28.00 7.22 -23.36
C HIS A 369 26.61 7.86 -23.16
N PRO A 370 26.08 8.00 -21.91
CA PRO A 370 24.76 8.62 -21.68
C PRO A 370 24.61 10.04 -22.25
N LEU A 371 25.69 10.82 -22.31
CA LEU A 371 25.68 12.15 -22.93
C LEU A 371 25.50 12.07 -24.45
N ALA A 372 26.04 11.03 -25.08
CA ALA A 372 25.85 10.79 -26.52
C ALA A 372 24.37 10.55 -26.84
N SER A 373 23.69 9.70 -26.04
CA SER A 373 22.27 9.45 -26.20
C SER A 373 21.43 10.73 -26.10
N ALA A 374 21.79 11.67 -25.23
CA ALA A 374 21.11 12.96 -25.11
C ALA A 374 21.28 13.83 -26.37
N ILE A 375 22.49 13.84 -26.94
CA ILE A 375 22.80 14.59 -28.16
C ILE A 375 22.07 13.97 -29.37
N MET A 376 22.11 12.65 -29.52
CA MET A 376 21.44 11.92 -30.58
C MET A 376 19.93 12.15 -30.55
N LYS A 377 19.32 12.06 -29.36
CA LYS A 377 17.90 12.34 -29.18
C LYS A 377 17.54 13.77 -29.57
N LYS A 378 18.34 14.75 -29.17
CA LYS A 378 18.11 16.15 -29.54
C LYS A 378 18.25 16.39 -31.05
N ALA A 379 19.24 15.74 -31.68
CA ALA A 379 19.41 15.81 -33.12
C ALA A 379 18.20 15.20 -33.87
N GLU A 380 17.63 14.10 -33.38
CA GLU A 380 16.42 13.48 -33.92
C GLU A 380 15.19 14.39 -33.76
N GLU A 381 14.97 14.96 -32.57
CA GLU A 381 13.86 15.89 -32.28
C GLU A 381 13.90 17.11 -33.18
N ASP A 382 15.08 17.68 -33.42
CA ASP A 382 15.29 18.86 -34.28
C ASP A 382 15.45 18.48 -35.77
N GLN A 383 15.31 17.19 -36.13
CA GLN A 383 15.44 16.66 -37.50
C GLN A 383 16.79 17.02 -38.15
N ILE A 384 17.85 17.04 -37.37
CA ILE A 384 19.22 17.35 -37.81
C ILE A 384 19.78 16.16 -38.59
N GLN A 385 20.23 16.40 -39.81
CA GLN A 385 20.98 15.41 -40.59
C GLN A 385 22.44 15.45 -40.19
N PHE A 386 23.05 14.29 -40.06
CA PHE A 386 24.49 14.15 -39.73
C PHE A 386 25.12 13.01 -40.54
N THR A 387 26.43 13.08 -40.71
CA THR A 387 27.23 12.07 -41.41
C THR A 387 28.02 11.25 -40.39
N GLU A 388 28.04 9.94 -40.54
CA GLU A 388 28.78 9.06 -39.63
C GLU A 388 30.29 9.37 -39.68
N ALA A 389 30.90 9.48 -38.50
CA ALA A 389 32.30 9.86 -38.37
C ALA A 389 33.23 8.70 -38.70
N ALA A 390 34.32 8.97 -39.44
CA ALA A 390 35.39 8.01 -39.66
C ALA A 390 36.52 8.18 -38.62
N TYR A 391 37.27 7.12 -38.37
CA TYR A 391 38.43 7.13 -37.44
C TYR A 391 38.07 7.60 -36.03
N PHE A 392 37.01 7.03 -35.49
CA PHE A 392 36.55 7.29 -34.12
C PHE A 392 37.62 6.91 -33.07
N ASN A 393 38.01 7.88 -32.23
CA ASN A 393 38.96 7.70 -31.16
C ASN A 393 38.47 8.32 -29.86
N ALA A 394 38.03 7.48 -28.92
CA ALA A 394 37.63 7.90 -27.58
C ALA A 394 38.88 8.21 -26.73
N VAL A 395 38.94 9.40 -26.15
CA VAL A 395 40.00 9.83 -25.21
C VAL A 395 39.42 9.74 -23.80
N GLU A 396 39.89 8.76 -23.04
CA GLU A 396 39.36 8.44 -21.70
C GLU A 396 39.31 9.68 -20.79
N GLY A 397 38.13 9.96 -20.25
CA GLY A 397 37.85 11.08 -19.35
C GLY A 397 37.91 12.47 -19.99
N LYS A 398 38.07 12.58 -21.32
CA LYS A 398 38.19 13.87 -22.03
C LYS A 398 37.15 14.07 -23.14
N GLY A 399 36.77 13.01 -23.90
CA GLY A 399 35.81 13.10 -24.98
C GLY A 399 36.20 12.26 -26.20
N VAL A 400 35.75 12.66 -27.39
CA VAL A 400 35.92 11.93 -28.65
C VAL A 400 36.59 12.82 -29.69
N ARG A 401 37.48 12.21 -30.52
CA ARG A 401 38.04 12.79 -31.75
C ARG A 401 37.73 11.86 -32.91
N ALA A 402 37.31 12.42 -34.02
CA ALA A 402 37.04 11.66 -35.23
C ALA A 402 37.23 12.51 -36.48
N LYS A 403 37.12 11.91 -37.65
CA LYS A 403 37.15 12.61 -38.93
C LYS A 403 35.75 12.69 -39.51
N VAL A 404 35.22 13.91 -39.66
CA VAL A 404 33.91 14.18 -40.24
C VAL A 404 34.10 15.02 -41.51
N ASP A 405 33.57 14.59 -42.64
CA ASP A 405 33.71 15.24 -43.95
C ASP A 405 35.16 15.63 -44.32
N GLY A 406 36.10 14.77 -43.96
CA GLY A 406 37.51 14.96 -44.25
C GLY A 406 38.29 15.86 -43.28
N LYS A 407 37.61 16.50 -42.31
CA LYS A 407 38.20 17.40 -41.29
C LYS A 407 38.32 16.67 -39.95
N ILE A 408 39.29 17.09 -39.12
CA ILE A 408 39.42 16.58 -37.75
C ILE A 408 38.44 17.33 -36.86
N ALA A 409 37.50 16.58 -36.30
CA ALA A 409 36.48 17.09 -35.36
C ALA A 409 36.67 16.49 -33.98
N PHE A 410 36.18 17.17 -32.95
CA PHE A 410 36.19 16.70 -31.58
C PHE A 410 34.95 17.16 -30.80
N ILE A 411 34.56 16.36 -29.82
CA ILE A 411 33.59 16.70 -28.79
C ILE A 411 34.13 16.26 -27.42
N GLY A 412 34.12 17.14 -26.43
CA GLY A 412 34.64 16.80 -25.10
C GLY A 412 34.73 17.96 -24.14
N ASN A 413 35.43 17.75 -23.02
CA ASN A 413 35.62 18.76 -21.98
C ASN A 413 36.74 19.75 -22.28
N GLU A 414 36.95 20.76 -21.42
CA GLU A 414 38.01 21.76 -21.55
C GLU A 414 39.40 21.13 -21.69
N LYS A 415 39.69 20.04 -20.97
CA LYS A 415 40.98 19.34 -21.04
C LYS A 415 41.30 18.80 -22.44
N LEU A 416 40.24 18.30 -23.15
CA LEU A 416 40.43 17.85 -24.53
C LEU A 416 40.78 19.01 -25.47
N ALA A 417 40.17 20.18 -25.26
CA ALA A 417 40.46 21.39 -26.04
C ALA A 417 41.87 21.96 -25.74
N GLU A 418 42.28 21.95 -24.46
CA GLU A 418 43.63 22.37 -24.03
C GLU A 418 44.72 21.48 -24.62
N ASP A 419 44.56 20.15 -24.56
CA ASP A 419 45.50 19.19 -25.17
C ASP A 419 45.62 19.38 -26.69
N ALA A 420 44.57 19.85 -27.32
CA ALA A 420 44.57 20.16 -28.76
C ALA A 420 45.07 21.59 -29.09
N GLN A 421 45.50 22.35 -28.08
CA GLN A 421 45.91 23.78 -28.21
C GLN A 421 44.83 24.64 -28.89
N VAL A 422 43.56 24.36 -28.62
CA VAL A 422 42.42 25.06 -29.21
C VAL A 422 42.10 26.32 -28.40
N SER A 423 42.18 27.46 -29.01
CA SER A 423 41.71 28.73 -28.44
C SER A 423 40.20 28.88 -28.72
N PHE A 424 39.42 29.25 -27.70
CA PHE A 424 37.98 29.48 -27.90
C PHE A 424 37.50 30.74 -27.19
N LYS A 425 36.60 31.46 -27.88
CA LYS A 425 36.02 32.73 -27.41
C LYS A 425 34.82 32.55 -26.46
N LEU A 426 34.33 31.32 -26.28
CA LEU A 426 33.08 31.02 -25.56
C LEU A 426 33.30 30.73 -24.06
N LYS A 427 34.45 31.15 -23.47
CA LYS A 427 34.78 30.83 -22.08
C LYS A 427 33.82 31.42 -21.05
N GLU A 428 33.28 32.60 -21.32
CA GLU A 428 32.30 33.23 -20.45
C GLU A 428 30.96 32.47 -20.45
N GLN A 429 30.48 32.04 -21.64
CA GLN A 429 29.27 31.23 -21.77
C GLN A 429 29.46 29.86 -21.13
N LEU A 430 30.63 29.24 -21.34
CA LEU A 430 30.96 27.97 -20.69
C LEU A 430 30.87 28.09 -19.16
N MET A 431 31.54 29.08 -18.56
CA MET A 431 31.50 29.30 -17.13
C MET A 431 30.10 29.63 -16.62
N LYS A 432 29.29 30.33 -17.40
CA LYS A 432 27.86 30.59 -17.05
C LYS A 432 27.06 29.31 -16.98
N LEU A 433 27.15 28.46 -18.02
CA LEU A 433 26.45 27.19 -18.08
C LEU A 433 26.90 26.20 -16.98
N GLN A 434 28.19 26.18 -16.68
CA GLN A 434 28.74 25.39 -15.58
C GLN A 434 28.24 25.87 -14.21
N LYS A 435 28.09 27.18 -14.00
CA LYS A 435 27.46 27.75 -12.79
C LYS A 435 25.98 27.42 -12.67
N GLU A 436 25.29 27.16 -13.79
CA GLU A 436 23.91 26.67 -13.86
C GLU A 436 23.83 25.14 -13.67
N ALA A 437 24.92 24.50 -13.21
CA ALA A 437 25.01 23.07 -12.93
C ALA A 437 24.81 22.15 -14.15
N LYS A 438 25.16 22.65 -15.33
CA LYS A 438 25.09 21.88 -16.58
C LYS A 438 26.45 21.24 -16.91
N THR A 439 26.41 20.03 -17.44
CA THR A 439 27.58 19.41 -18.06
C THR A 439 27.73 20.00 -19.43
N VAL A 440 28.82 20.69 -19.68
CA VAL A 440 29.04 21.36 -20.95
C VAL A 440 30.17 20.65 -21.73
N VAL A 441 29.84 20.25 -22.95
CA VAL A 441 30.83 19.72 -23.90
C VAL A 441 31.09 20.72 -25.00
N LEU A 442 32.38 20.84 -25.36
CA LEU A 442 32.84 21.70 -26.45
C LEU A 442 32.84 20.90 -27.74
N VAL A 443 32.29 21.49 -28.79
CA VAL A 443 32.26 20.91 -30.14
C VAL A 443 33.16 21.73 -31.03
N GLY A 444 34.08 21.08 -31.75
CA GLY A 444 35.04 21.77 -32.56
C GLY A 444 35.50 21.02 -33.81
N VAL A 445 36.04 21.76 -34.77
CA VAL A 445 36.58 21.25 -36.02
C VAL A 445 37.85 22.04 -36.38
N ASP A 446 38.85 21.37 -36.94
CA ASP A 446 40.13 21.96 -37.40
C ASP A 446 40.75 22.89 -36.35
N ASN A 447 40.89 22.45 -35.11
CA ASN A 447 41.43 23.17 -33.96
C ASN A 447 40.67 24.45 -33.57
N LYS A 448 39.40 24.58 -33.92
CA LYS A 448 38.50 25.67 -33.48
C LYS A 448 37.27 25.11 -32.79
N VAL A 449 36.88 25.69 -31.65
CA VAL A 449 35.59 25.44 -31.04
C VAL A 449 34.54 26.21 -31.82
N ILE A 450 33.53 25.52 -32.35
CA ILE A 450 32.41 26.12 -33.08
C ILE A 450 31.21 26.33 -32.17
N GLY A 451 31.09 25.57 -31.08
CA GLY A 451 29.98 25.71 -30.15
C GLY A 451 30.14 24.89 -28.87
N LEU A 452 29.15 25.06 -28.00
CA LEU A 452 28.98 24.34 -26.75
C LEU A 452 27.63 23.64 -26.74
N VAL A 453 27.61 22.43 -26.21
CA VAL A 453 26.36 21.71 -25.93
C VAL A 453 26.28 21.51 -24.42
N ALA A 454 25.24 22.06 -23.80
CA ALA A 454 24.99 21.90 -22.38
C ALA A 454 23.95 20.80 -22.18
N ILE A 455 24.26 19.88 -21.27
CA ILE A 455 23.47 18.69 -20.99
C ILE A 455 23.20 18.67 -19.50
N GLN A 456 21.95 18.44 -19.13
CA GLN A 456 21.52 18.36 -17.75
C GLN A 456 20.50 17.25 -17.56
N ASP A 457 20.57 16.59 -16.41
CA ASP A 457 19.50 15.73 -15.93
C ASP A 457 18.48 16.60 -15.18
N VAL A 458 17.37 16.89 -15.84
CA VAL A 458 16.36 17.85 -15.38
C VAL A 458 15.46 17.27 -14.30
N PRO A 459 15.02 18.08 -13.30
CA PRO A 459 14.03 17.65 -12.33
C PRO A 459 12.74 17.19 -13.00
N LYS A 460 12.11 16.15 -12.43
CA LYS A 460 10.78 15.72 -12.87
C LYS A 460 9.75 16.81 -12.60
N PRO A 461 8.71 16.96 -13.43
CA PRO A 461 7.64 17.94 -13.19
C PRO A 461 6.97 17.80 -11.82
N SER A 462 6.91 16.57 -11.29
CA SER A 462 6.33 16.26 -9.99
C SER A 462 7.23 16.61 -8.79
N SER A 463 8.53 16.90 -8.99
CA SER A 463 9.49 17.03 -7.89
C SER A 463 9.24 18.26 -7.02
N ALA A 464 9.16 19.46 -7.61
CA ALA A 464 8.94 20.68 -6.85
C ALA A 464 7.57 20.71 -6.14
N PRO A 465 6.45 20.33 -6.77
CA PRO A 465 5.15 20.22 -6.09
C PRO A 465 5.15 19.22 -4.93
N ALA A 466 5.76 18.04 -5.11
CA ALA A 466 5.83 17.01 -4.09
C ALA A 466 6.64 17.48 -2.87
N ILE A 467 7.82 18.08 -3.09
CA ILE A 467 8.68 18.61 -2.02
C ILE A 467 7.95 19.74 -1.27
N ALA A 468 7.26 20.63 -1.97
CA ALA A 468 6.47 21.69 -1.34
C ALA A 468 5.37 21.12 -0.44
N GLU A 469 4.67 20.08 -0.88
CA GLU A 469 3.61 19.44 -0.09
C GLU A 469 4.16 18.70 1.14
N LEU A 470 5.29 17.99 1.00
CA LEU A 470 5.96 17.34 2.13
C LEU A 470 6.40 18.36 3.21
N LYS A 471 6.93 19.52 2.77
CA LYS A 471 7.30 20.62 3.69
C LYS A 471 6.08 21.22 4.39
N LYS A 472 4.93 21.39 3.72
CA LYS A 472 3.68 21.80 4.37
C LYS A 472 3.25 20.83 5.46
N GLN A 473 3.57 19.53 5.30
CA GLN A 473 3.31 18.51 6.32
C GLN A 473 4.32 18.53 7.48
N GLY A 474 5.28 19.46 7.47
CA GLY A 474 6.30 19.62 8.51
C GLY A 474 7.47 18.64 8.39
N LEU A 475 7.66 18.03 7.24
CA LEU A 475 8.75 17.09 6.98
C LEU A 475 9.99 17.85 6.48
N LYS A 476 11.16 17.47 7.00
CA LYS A 476 12.44 17.97 6.53
C LYS A 476 12.86 17.20 5.28
N THR A 477 13.30 17.90 4.25
CA THR A 477 13.74 17.31 2.99
C THR A 477 15.26 17.42 2.82
N VAL A 478 15.91 16.31 2.48
CA VAL A 478 17.34 16.21 2.30
C VAL A 478 17.64 15.58 0.95
N MET A 479 18.53 16.14 0.15
CA MET A 479 19.04 15.51 -1.06
C MET A 479 20.41 14.90 -0.80
N LEU A 480 20.59 13.64 -1.19
CA LEU A 480 21.86 12.90 -1.10
C LEU A 480 22.32 12.56 -2.52
N THR A 481 23.52 12.95 -2.91
CA THR A 481 24.00 12.76 -4.28
C THR A 481 25.52 12.60 -4.37
N GLY A 482 25.98 11.85 -5.38
CA GLY A 482 27.38 11.77 -5.77
C GLY A 482 27.91 12.98 -6.54
N ASP A 483 27.02 13.89 -6.98
CA ASP A 483 27.42 15.08 -7.73
C ASP A 483 28.24 16.06 -6.87
N ASN A 484 28.86 17.02 -7.55
CA ASN A 484 29.52 18.11 -6.86
C ASN A 484 28.52 19.06 -6.18
N GLN A 485 29.00 19.80 -5.18
CA GLN A 485 28.18 20.68 -4.34
C GLN A 485 27.41 21.73 -5.16
N GLN A 486 27.98 22.30 -6.19
CA GLN A 486 27.37 23.37 -6.99
C GLN A 486 26.15 22.87 -7.78
N VAL A 487 26.31 21.72 -8.44
CA VAL A 487 25.21 21.06 -9.20
C VAL A 487 24.08 20.69 -8.25
N ALA A 488 24.42 20.10 -7.12
CA ALA A 488 23.43 19.65 -6.13
C ALA A 488 22.65 20.83 -5.52
N GLU A 489 23.33 21.93 -5.18
CA GLU A 489 22.67 23.14 -4.63
C GLU A 489 21.75 23.82 -5.65
N ALA A 490 22.13 23.85 -6.94
CA ALA A 490 21.30 24.43 -7.98
C ALA A 490 19.97 23.67 -8.13
N ILE A 491 20.02 22.34 -8.21
CA ILE A 491 18.83 21.50 -8.29
C ILE A 491 18.00 21.60 -7.00
N ALA A 492 18.63 21.56 -5.83
CA ALA A 492 17.93 21.69 -4.55
C ALA A 492 17.17 23.01 -4.42
N LYS A 493 17.77 24.10 -4.90
CA LYS A 493 17.13 25.42 -4.93
C LYS A 493 15.93 25.45 -5.89
N GLU A 494 16.06 24.82 -7.05
CA GLU A 494 15.01 24.75 -8.05
C GLU A 494 13.77 24.00 -7.54
N VAL A 495 13.99 22.84 -6.88
CA VAL A 495 12.89 22.01 -6.37
C VAL A 495 12.47 22.33 -4.94
N GLY A 496 13.23 23.18 -4.22
CA GLY A 496 12.91 23.67 -2.87
C GLY A 496 13.33 22.75 -1.72
N ILE A 497 14.37 21.92 -1.87
CA ILE A 497 14.92 21.04 -0.83
C ILE A 497 15.63 21.86 0.26
N ASP A 498 15.52 21.41 1.54
CA ASP A 498 16.04 22.13 2.71
C ASP A 498 17.55 21.94 2.92
N GLN A 499 18.07 20.74 2.64
CA GLN A 499 19.47 20.39 2.89
C GLN A 499 20.05 19.53 1.78
N VAL A 500 21.33 19.78 1.45
CA VAL A 500 22.08 19.01 0.45
C VAL A 500 23.26 18.34 1.10
N ILE A 501 23.52 17.09 0.74
CA ILE A 501 24.73 16.32 1.05
C ILE A 501 25.27 15.81 -0.28
N ALA A 502 26.33 16.45 -0.77
CA ALA A 502 26.93 16.21 -2.08
C ALA A 502 28.26 15.45 -1.99
N GLY A 503 28.73 14.90 -3.11
CA GLY A 503 30.00 14.19 -3.21
C GLY A 503 30.02 12.85 -2.49
N VAL A 504 28.88 12.20 -2.31
CA VAL A 504 28.74 10.95 -1.56
C VAL A 504 28.94 9.76 -2.49
N LEU A 505 29.86 8.88 -2.13
CA LEU A 505 30.06 7.62 -2.86
C LEU A 505 28.88 6.64 -2.63
N PRO A 506 28.55 5.77 -3.58
CA PRO A 506 27.42 4.84 -3.46
C PRO A 506 27.46 4.01 -2.17
N ASN A 507 28.62 3.51 -1.77
CA ASN A 507 28.83 2.72 -0.56
C ASN A 507 28.70 3.53 0.75
N GLN A 508 28.73 4.86 0.70
CA GLN A 508 28.61 5.75 1.86
C GLN A 508 27.17 6.24 2.09
N LYS A 509 26.26 6.05 1.12
CA LYS A 509 24.89 6.54 1.25
C LYS A 509 24.19 5.97 2.50
N ALA A 510 24.34 4.68 2.75
CA ALA A 510 23.79 4.00 3.93
C ALA A 510 24.32 4.60 5.25
N ASP A 511 25.60 4.97 5.32
CA ASP A 511 26.19 5.57 6.52
C ASP A 511 25.59 6.95 6.83
N TYR A 512 25.30 7.74 5.78
CA TYR A 512 24.63 9.04 5.95
C TYR A 512 23.19 8.89 6.38
N VAL A 513 22.47 7.88 5.88
CA VAL A 513 21.11 7.54 6.33
C VAL A 513 21.15 7.18 7.82
N ALA A 514 22.04 6.27 8.24
CA ALA A 514 22.20 5.85 9.62
C ALA A 514 22.50 7.03 10.58
N LYS A 515 23.38 7.96 10.18
CA LYS A 515 23.68 9.18 10.96
C LYS A 515 22.46 10.09 11.15
N LEU A 516 21.56 10.16 10.16
CA LEU A 516 20.35 10.98 10.25
C LEU A 516 19.28 10.30 11.11
N GLN A 517 19.23 8.97 11.13
CA GLN A 517 18.36 8.17 11.98
C GLN A 517 18.64 8.34 13.47
N GLU A 518 19.88 8.65 13.88
CA GLU A 518 20.20 8.93 15.28
C GLU A 518 19.36 10.07 15.89
N LYS A 519 18.84 10.96 15.05
CA LYS A 519 18.06 12.15 15.49
C LYS A 519 16.56 11.94 15.39
N ASN A 520 16.09 11.31 14.33
CA ASN A 520 14.67 11.13 14.03
C ASN A 520 14.49 9.96 13.07
N LYS A 521 13.27 9.39 12.99
CA LYS A 521 12.94 8.42 11.95
C LYS A 521 13.06 9.04 10.56
N VAL A 522 13.65 8.28 9.65
CA VAL A 522 14.04 8.70 8.31
C VAL A 522 13.41 7.80 7.24
N ALA A 523 12.82 8.40 6.21
CA ALA A 523 12.53 7.72 4.96
C ALA A 523 13.63 8.01 3.93
N PHE A 524 14.04 7.01 3.17
CA PHE A 524 14.92 7.17 2.02
C PHE A 524 14.16 6.85 0.74
N VAL A 525 14.28 7.72 -0.27
CA VAL A 525 13.64 7.58 -1.58
C VAL A 525 14.71 7.45 -2.65
N GLY A 526 14.70 6.35 -3.39
CA GLY A 526 15.70 6.06 -4.43
C GLY A 526 15.17 5.14 -5.52
N ASP A 527 15.94 4.93 -6.60
CA ASP A 527 15.57 4.07 -7.74
C ASP A 527 15.88 2.58 -7.51
N GLY A 528 16.59 2.23 -6.47
CA GLY A 528 16.87 0.87 -6.01
C GLY A 528 18.10 0.21 -6.61
N ILE A 529 18.63 0.63 -7.74
CA ILE A 529 19.77 -0.06 -8.39
C ILE A 529 21.06 0.17 -7.59
N ASN A 530 21.36 1.43 -7.28
CA ASN A 530 22.57 1.82 -6.53
C ASN A 530 22.25 2.10 -5.04
N ASP A 531 20.97 2.19 -4.70
CA ASP A 531 20.49 2.70 -3.42
C ASP A 531 19.98 1.60 -2.49
N ALA A 532 20.02 0.32 -2.92
CA ALA A 532 19.52 -0.81 -2.12
C ALA A 532 20.04 -0.82 -0.67
N PRO A 533 21.33 -0.55 -0.40
CA PRO A 533 21.82 -0.46 0.98
C PRO A 533 21.21 0.70 1.78
N ALA A 534 20.96 1.85 1.14
CA ALA A 534 20.34 3.01 1.79
C ALA A 534 18.85 2.81 2.03
N LEU A 535 18.15 2.18 1.07
CA LEU A 535 16.74 1.80 1.18
C LEU A 535 16.50 0.83 2.35
N THR A 536 17.38 -0.15 2.52
CA THR A 536 17.26 -1.14 3.60
C THR A 536 17.72 -0.61 4.96
N THR A 537 18.60 0.39 4.98
CA THR A 537 19.08 1.01 6.23
C THR A 537 18.07 1.99 6.80
N ALA A 538 17.32 2.72 5.97
CA ALA A 538 16.30 3.67 6.41
C ALA A 538 15.18 2.97 7.21
N ASP A 539 14.53 3.72 8.14
CA ASP A 539 13.33 3.21 8.83
C ASP A 539 12.24 2.85 7.81
N VAL A 540 12.11 3.65 6.73
CA VAL A 540 11.24 3.35 5.60
C VAL A 540 11.98 3.57 4.29
N GLY A 541 12.23 2.51 3.54
CA GLY A 541 12.74 2.58 2.18
C GLY A 541 11.61 2.72 1.17
N ILE A 542 11.65 3.77 0.34
CA ILE A 542 10.67 4.02 -0.73
C ILE A 542 11.38 3.88 -2.07
N ALA A 543 11.11 2.81 -2.78
CA ALA A 543 11.68 2.55 -4.09
C ALA A 543 10.85 3.22 -5.20
N MET A 544 11.53 3.94 -6.10
CA MET A 544 10.94 4.64 -7.24
C MET A 544 11.02 3.77 -8.49
N GLY A 545 9.94 3.75 -9.26
CA GLY A 545 9.91 3.16 -10.58
C GLY A 545 9.58 1.67 -10.62
N SER A 546 8.80 1.34 -11.61
CA SER A 546 8.43 -0.01 -11.94
C SER A 546 9.56 -0.67 -12.70
N GLY A 547 10.28 -1.61 -12.13
CA GLY A 547 10.96 -2.46 -13.05
C GLY A 547 12.31 -3.06 -12.69
N THR A 548 12.93 -2.70 -11.62
CA THR A 548 14.04 -3.52 -11.14
C THR A 548 13.59 -4.38 -9.98
N ASP A 549 13.76 -5.70 -10.13
CA ASP A 549 13.46 -6.64 -9.06
C ASP A 549 14.18 -6.27 -7.76
N ILE A 550 15.36 -5.62 -7.87
CA ILE A 550 16.15 -5.10 -6.75
C ILE A 550 15.42 -3.96 -6.00
N ALA A 551 14.78 -3.03 -6.70
CA ALA A 551 14.01 -1.96 -6.07
C ALA A 551 12.80 -2.50 -5.32
N ILE A 552 12.10 -3.44 -5.95
CA ILE A 552 10.97 -4.15 -5.36
C ILE A 552 11.41 -4.93 -4.11
N GLU A 553 12.60 -5.54 -4.12
CA GLU A 553 13.09 -6.35 -3.01
C GLU A 553 13.57 -5.47 -1.83
N SER A 554 14.21 -4.34 -2.10
CA SER A 554 14.89 -3.49 -1.10
C SER A 554 13.98 -2.46 -0.42
N GLY A 555 12.95 -1.93 -1.11
CA GLY A 555 12.06 -0.92 -0.54
C GLY A 555 10.95 -1.54 0.32
N SER A 556 10.56 -0.90 1.41
CA SER A 556 9.37 -1.22 2.20
C SER A 556 8.08 -0.72 1.52
N ILE A 557 8.21 0.35 0.74
CA ILE A 557 7.16 0.91 -0.12
C ILE A 557 7.71 1.00 -1.55
N VAL A 558 6.91 0.62 -2.53
CA VAL A 558 7.27 0.69 -3.96
C VAL A 558 6.28 1.59 -4.68
N LEU A 559 6.80 2.59 -5.38
CA LEU A 559 6.00 3.48 -6.22
C LEU A 559 6.03 2.96 -7.66
N VAL A 560 4.89 2.54 -8.16
CA VAL A 560 4.75 2.04 -9.54
C VAL A 560 5.00 3.15 -10.55
N GLN A 561 4.50 4.35 -10.23
CA GLN A 561 4.74 5.54 -11.02
C GLN A 561 6.10 6.15 -10.69
N ASN A 562 6.79 6.63 -11.71
CA ASN A 562 8.04 7.37 -11.53
C ASN A 562 7.80 8.85 -11.16
N SER A 563 6.85 9.09 -10.25
CA SER A 563 6.43 10.42 -9.77
C SER A 563 6.70 10.57 -8.28
N LEU A 564 7.34 11.68 -7.88
CA LEU A 564 7.55 11.99 -6.47
C LEU A 564 6.25 12.30 -5.70
N MET A 565 5.15 12.58 -6.40
CA MET A 565 3.84 12.72 -5.76
C MET A 565 3.40 11.42 -5.08
N GLY A 566 3.86 10.25 -5.56
CA GLY A 566 3.66 8.96 -4.92
C GLY A 566 4.18 8.90 -3.48
N VAL A 567 5.27 9.62 -3.17
CA VAL A 567 5.79 9.74 -1.78
C VAL A 567 4.80 10.48 -0.89
N VAL A 568 4.23 11.58 -1.39
CA VAL A 568 3.19 12.35 -0.69
C VAL A 568 1.97 11.48 -0.44
N GLN A 569 1.54 10.73 -1.46
CA GLN A 569 0.39 9.82 -1.37
C GLN A 569 0.63 8.69 -0.37
N ALA A 570 1.83 8.11 -0.35
CA ALA A 570 2.22 7.09 0.61
C ALA A 570 2.09 7.58 2.06
N ILE A 571 2.67 8.75 2.36
CA ILE A 571 2.65 9.35 3.69
C ILE A 571 1.22 9.74 4.11
N GLU A 572 0.47 10.40 3.23
CA GLU A 572 -0.92 10.80 3.52
C GLU A 572 -1.83 9.59 3.74
N MET A 573 -1.72 8.56 2.88
CA MET A 573 -2.53 7.36 3.02
C MET A 573 -2.20 6.61 4.31
N SER A 574 -0.93 6.52 4.68
CA SER A 574 -0.47 5.92 5.94
C SER A 574 -1.02 6.69 7.15
N LYS A 575 -0.87 8.02 7.20
CA LYS A 575 -1.43 8.86 8.26
C LYS A 575 -2.94 8.67 8.39
N LYS A 576 -3.69 8.67 7.27
CA LYS A 576 -5.14 8.49 7.29
C LYS A 576 -5.53 7.10 7.78
N THR A 577 -4.80 6.07 7.35
CA THR A 577 -5.03 4.68 7.77
C THR A 577 -4.75 4.51 9.26
N PHE A 578 -3.63 5.03 9.74
CA PHE A 578 -3.24 4.91 11.14
C PHE A 578 -4.18 5.69 12.07
N ASN A 579 -4.57 6.90 11.69
CA ASN A 579 -5.59 7.66 12.42
C ASN A 579 -6.94 6.94 12.45
N ARG A 580 -7.29 6.20 11.40
CA ARG A 580 -8.49 5.36 11.36
C ARG A 580 -8.35 4.18 12.32
N ILE A 581 -7.18 3.54 12.40
CA ILE A 581 -6.91 2.50 13.39
C ILE A 581 -7.10 3.04 14.81
N LYS A 582 -6.49 4.18 15.14
CA LYS A 582 -6.64 4.82 16.46
C LYS A 582 -8.12 5.10 16.79
N LEU A 583 -8.87 5.64 15.83
CA LEU A 583 -10.29 5.91 15.98
C LEU A 583 -11.11 4.63 16.17
N ASN A 584 -10.80 3.58 15.41
CA ASN A 584 -11.46 2.28 15.53
C ASN A 584 -11.20 1.64 16.89
N LEU A 585 -9.97 1.70 17.39
CA LEU A 585 -9.61 1.24 18.73
C LEU A 585 -10.36 2.01 19.83
N PHE A 586 -10.47 3.33 19.68
CA PHE A 586 -11.26 4.15 20.59
C PHE A 586 -12.72 3.70 20.60
N TRP A 587 -13.35 3.56 19.46
CA TRP A 587 -14.75 3.09 19.38
C TRP A 587 -14.92 1.67 19.91
N ALA A 588 -14.00 0.75 19.61
CA ALA A 588 -14.05 -0.61 20.11
C ALA A 588 -14.00 -0.68 21.65
N LEU A 589 -13.33 0.26 22.32
CA LEU A 589 -13.20 0.28 23.76
C LEU A 589 -14.29 1.10 24.46
N ILE A 590 -14.82 2.16 23.85
CA ILE A 590 -15.79 3.07 24.50
C ILE A 590 -17.11 2.37 24.79
N TYR A 591 -17.56 1.45 23.91
CA TYR A 591 -18.75 0.63 24.14
C TYR A 591 -18.61 -0.20 25.42
N ASN A 592 -17.44 -0.77 25.66
CA ASN A 592 -17.16 -1.57 26.85
C ASN A 592 -17.05 -0.67 28.08
N LEU A 593 -16.37 0.46 27.99
CA LEU A 593 -16.18 1.39 29.10
C LEU A 593 -17.50 1.96 29.63
N ILE A 594 -18.45 2.26 28.73
CA ILE A 594 -19.79 2.75 29.11
C ILE A 594 -20.70 1.58 29.47
N GLY A 595 -20.62 0.47 28.76
CA GLY A 595 -21.52 -0.65 28.91
C GLY A 595 -21.30 -1.45 30.20
N ILE A 596 -20.05 -1.64 30.64
CA ILE A 596 -19.74 -2.42 31.85
C ILE A 596 -20.42 -1.82 33.12
N PRO A 597 -20.35 -0.52 33.43
CA PRO A 597 -21.07 0.07 34.58
C PRO A 597 -22.59 -0.13 34.50
N ILE A 598 -23.18 0.00 33.29
CA ILE A 598 -24.63 -0.19 33.11
C ILE A 598 -25.00 -1.67 33.33
N ALA A 599 -24.20 -2.60 32.74
CA ALA A 599 -24.41 -4.04 32.90
C ALA A 599 -24.21 -4.51 34.35
N ALA A 600 -23.22 -3.90 35.06
CA ALA A 600 -23.01 -4.15 36.48
C ALA A 600 -24.14 -3.63 37.38
N GLY A 601 -25.16 -2.97 36.83
CA GLY A 601 -26.34 -2.52 37.58
C GLY A 601 -26.14 -1.22 38.36
N ILE A 602 -25.07 -0.45 38.13
CA ILE A 602 -24.80 0.82 38.86
C ILE A 602 -25.98 1.81 38.67
N PHE A 603 -26.62 1.78 37.51
CA PHE A 603 -27.71 2.71 37.16
C PHE A 603 -29.11 2.12 37.28
N VAL A 604 -29.28 0.95 37.94
CA VAL A 604 -30.60 0.30 38.14
C VAL A 604 -31.57 1.23 38.88
N GLY A 605 -31.07 2.03 39.84
CA GLY A 605 -31.90 3.02 40.56
C GLY A 605 -32.48 4.13 39.65
N LEU A 606 -31.91 4.31 38.46
CA LEU A 606 -32.39 5.24 37.43
C LEU A 606 -33.25 4.53 36.36
N GLY A 607 -33.57 3.25 36.55
CA GLY A 607 -34.31 2.44 35.57
C GLY A 607 -33.46 1.97 34.38
N LEU A 608 -32.15 2.18 34.38
CA LEU A 608 -31.24 1.72 33.31
C LEU A 608 -30.67 0.35 33.69
N GLN A 609 -31.05 -0.67 32.94
CA GLN A 609 -30.60 -2.04 33.10
C GLN A 609 -30.26 -2.63 31.73
N LEU A 610 -29.15 -3.32 31.64
CA LEU A 610 -28.71 -4.00 30.41
C LEU A 610 -28.87 -5.50 30.57
N SER A 611 -29.76 -6.10 29.78
CA SER A 611 -29.87 -7.56 29.74
C SER A 611 -28.75 -8.19 28.91
N PRO A 612 -28.41 -9.47 29.14
CA PRO A 612 -27.37 -10.14 28.37
C PRO A 612 -27.57 -10.10 26.83
N GLU A 613 -28.84 -10.17 26.39
CA GLU A 613 -29.22 -10.15 24.97
C GLU A 613 -28.94 -8.77 24.34
N ILE A 614 -29.33 -7.69 25.04
CA ILE A 614 -29.08 -6.31 24.59
C ILE A 614 -27.58 -6.02 24.62
N ALA A 615 -26.87 -6.55 25.61
CA ALA A 615 -25.40 -6.46 25.67
C ALA A 615 -24.75 -7.11 24.42
N ALA A 616 -25.19 -8.31 24.05
CA ALA A 616 -24.70 -9.01 22.86
C ALA A 616 -25.02 -8.26 21.55
N LEU A 617 -26.24 -7.71 21.45
CA LEU A 617 -26.64 -6.88 20.31
C LEU A 617 -25.77 -5.61 20.20
N ALA A 618 -25.52 -4.91 21.29
CA ALA A 618 -24.65 -3.73 21.32
C ALA A 618 -23.23 -4.04 20.84
N MET A 619 -22.71 -5.22 21.22
CA MET A 619 -21.38 -5.67 20.77
C MET A 619 -21.33 -5.99 19.27
N ALA A 620 -22.40 -6.60 18.72
CA ALA A 620 -22.51 -6.81 17.27
C ALA A 620 -22.46 -5.46 16.53
N PHE A 621 -23.17 -4.43 17.00
CA PHE A 621 -23.12 -3.09 16.42
C PHE A 621 -21.75 -2.42 16.56
N SER A 622 -21.01 -2.68 17.64
CA SER A 622 -19.63 -2.19 17.79
C SER A 622 -18.73 -2.68 16.66
N SER A 623 -18.78 -3.97 16.34
CA SER A 623 -18.02 -4.55 15.22
C SER A 623 -18.41 -3.93 13.86
N VAL A 624 -19.72 -3.77 13.61
CA VAL A 624 -20.23 -3.11 12.40
C VAL A 624 -19.71 -1.67 12.29
N SER A 625 -19.71 -0.93 13.40
CA SER A 625 -19.24 0.47 13.44
C SER A 625 -17.77 0.57 13.04
N VAL A 626 -16.91 -0.29 13.59
CA VAL A 626 -15.46 -0.30 13.32
C VAL A 626 -15.18 -0.63 11.85
N VAL A 627 -15.87 -1.62 11.29
CA VAL A 627 -15.65 -2.00 9.89
C VAL A 627 -16.20 -0.93 8.94
N THR A 628 -17.39 -0.40 9.19
CA THR A 628 -17.94 0.71 8.40
C THR A 628 -17.01 1.92 8.44
N SER A 629 -16.47 2.25 9.62
CA SER A 629 -15.46 3.29 9.79
C SER A 629 -14.24 3.03 8.91
N SER A 630 -13.73 1.81 8.86
CA SER A 630 -12.58 1.44 8.00
C SER A 630 -12.91 1.61 6.51
N LEU A 631 -14.10 1.22 6.06
CA LEU A 631 -14.53 1.35 4.66
C LEU A 631 -14.60 2.81 4.20
N LEU A 632 -14.79 3.77 5.11
CA LEU A 632 -14.75 5.21 4.79
C LEU A 632 -13.38 5.67 4.29
N LEU A 633 -12.29 4.92 4.54
CA LEU A 633 -10.98 5.20 3.93
C LEU A 633 -11.01 5.20 2.40
N ASN A 634 -11.93 4.47 1.77
CA ASN A 634 -12.09 4.48 0.32
C ASN A 634 -12.49 5.85 -0.25
N TYR A 635 -13.07 6.72 0.56
CA TYR A 635 -13.58 8.02 0.14
C TYR A 635 -12.73 9.22 0.61
N VAL A 636 -11.63 8.96 1.32
CA VAL A 636 -10.74 10.03 1.81
C VAL A 636 -10.03 10.69 0.64
N LYS A 637 -9.97 12.02 0.62
CA LYS A 637 -9.22 12.78 -0.39
C LYS A 637 -7.72 12.67 -0.12
N ILE A 638 -6.97 12.31 -1.13
CA ILE A 638 -5.50 12.23 -1.14
C ILE A 638 -5.01 13.18 -2.24
N PRO A 639 -3.93 13.94 -2.03
CA PRO A 639 -3.34 14.80 -3.04
C PRO A 639 -2.96 14.00 -4.30
N ASP A 640 -3.28 14.54 -5.48
CA ASP A 640 -2.84 14.03 -6.77
C ASP A 640 -2.16 15.14 -7.59
N GLU A 641 -1.55 14.79 -8.71
CA GLU A 641 -0.83 15.77 -9.54
C GLU A 641 -1.75 16.88 -10.09
N ARG A 642 -3.04 16.62 -10.26
CA ARG A 642 -4.02 17.60 -10.76
C ARG A 642 -4.28 18.70 -9.73
N VAL A 643 -4.30 18.36 -8.44
CA VAL A 643 -4.48 19.32 -7.36
C VAL A 643 -3.22 20.18 -7.19
N ALA A 644 -2.04 19.60 -7.37
CA ALA A 644 -0.77 20.29 -7.25
C ALA A 644 -0.56 21.34 -8.37
N SER A 645 -0.98 21.08 -9.59
CA SER A 645 -0.88 22.03 -10.71
C SER A 645 -1.80 23.26 -10.58
N HIS A 646 -2.93 23.13 -9.88
CA HIS A 646 -3.83 24.26 -9.59
C HIS A 646 -3.38 25.14 -8.41
N LEU A 647 -2.43 24.68 -7.61
CA LEU A 647 -1.86 25.44 -6.48
C LEU A 647 -0.55 26.17 -6.86
N ALA A 648 0.02 25.87 -8.03
CA ALA A 648 1.23 26.49 -8.55
C ALA A 648 0.95 27.64 -9.54
N ASN A 649 -0.30 27.85 -9.95
CA ASN A 649 -0.83 28.98 -10.69
C ASN A 649 -1.62 29.91 -9.76
#